data_d4a84bb75fe29245bbb06f3430325779
#
_entry.id   d4a84bb75fe29245bbb06f3430325779
#
_cell.length_a   1.000
_cell.length_b   1.000
_cell.length_c   1.000
_cell.angle_alpha   90.00
_cell.angle_beta   90.00
_cell.angle_gamma   90.00
#
_symmetry.space_group_name_H-M   'P 1'
#
loop_
_entity.id
_entity.type
_entity.pdbx_description
1 polymer ?
#
loop_
_entity_poly.entity_id
_entity_poly.type
_entity_poly.pdbx_seq_one_letter_code
_entity_poly.pdbx_strand_id
1 'polypeptide(L)'
;MNRYRLLFPIILLLLFSPCLRAGEWQWSVTLDGFVSNETNRNPTAFLWIPADCMQIKAIIVGQHNMSEETLFDNPLFREKMQKLGIGFVWITPGIDQQWDVSKGTQQIFEKMMISLADVSGYSELKNVPIVPIGHSAMATYPWNFAAWNPERTLAIISLHGDAPRTNLTGYGRENLEWGRTRNIDGIPGLMIEGEYEWWEARVNPALAFRMMYPESCISFLCDAGRGHFDVADETAAYIALFLEKAINQRLTDEVTKDGKVKLNPVNPTKGWLAERWHPDQKKRAKAAPYSQYKGDPHDAFWYFDREIAEATETRYTQSRGKKEQYLGFEQNGNLLTYDKKQHVRVQPRFNPEADGITFHLKAVCTDSLRTKLSDEHADATPIISRICGPVEKVNDTTFIVSFYRMGMNNPRRTGDICLLASQTGDRKYKSAVQEVSIRIPYRNTEGQRQYILFPGLPDVKAESGSLSLKATSDCGLPVSYYIKEGPAEIKGDQIVFTPIPPRSKFPVKVTVVAWQYGIAGKVQTAEPVERSFYILKSGETAELKSGRIDVGNGSLYYEEAGSGEPVIFVHGHSLDHRMWDEQFAEFAKEYRVIRYDLRGYGASSSQTEDYQFTHVQDLVTLMDSLHIRKAHIVGLSLGGFIGADMLGWFPERMASAFLASGNIRKSKGPSQPMTKEEALKRDEEIAALKVKGVDVMKREWFEGLMSSGGTRKERMRQPLWEMIDDWDAWQPLHKEVRVVAGLDAYEAIKKNHPTVPTLIVEGKSPNNRYSNQPEILKYLPNGKLKVLEDCGHMLNMEQPEAFNAALREFLKQ
;
A
#
# COMPACT_ATOMS: atom_id res chain seq x y z
N MET A 1 -26.38 67.15 9.62
CA MET A 1 -25.78 66.14 10.56
C MET A 1 -26.15 64.75 10.06
N ASN A 2 -25.29 64.23 9.22
CA ASN A 2 -25.46 62.90 8.58
C ASN A 2 -24.81 61.86 9.44
N ARG A 3 -25.55 60.81 9.88
CA ARG A 3 -25.03 59.60 10.48
C ARG A 3 -24.96 58.51 9.42
N TYR A 4 -23.75 58.18 8.99
CA TYR A 4 -23.48 56.99 8.18
C TYR A 4 -23.49 55.76 9.11
N ARG A 5 -24.40 54.78 8.84
CA ARG A 5 -24.33 53.45 9.39
C ARG A 5 -23.45 52.58 8.45
N LEU A 6 -22.29 52.18 8.97
CA LEU A 6 -21.45 51.13 8.34
C LEU A 6 -22.15 49.77 8.56
N LEU A 7 -22.60 49.17 7.49
CA LEU A 7 -22.94 47.75 7.41
C LEU A 7 -21.65 46.93 7.22
N PHE A 8 -21.24 46.19 8.23
CA PHE A 8 -20.26 45.13 8.09
C PHE A 8 -20.94 43.90 7.46
N PRO A 9 -20.41 43.33 6.35
CA PRO A 9 -20.89 42.03 5.90
C PRO A 9 -20.35 40.94 6.83
N ILE A 10 -21.23 40.18 7.46
CA ILE A 10 -20.94 38.96 8.16
C ILE A 10 -20.57 37.94 7.08
N ILE A 11 -19.27 37.68 6.92
CA ILE A 11 -18.77 36.51 6.13
C ILE A 11 -19.10 35.29 6.95
N LEU A 12 -20.13 34.56 6.52
CA LEU A 12 -20.47 33.22 7.01
C LEU A 12 -19.34 32.27 6.55
N LEU A 13 -18.35 32.02 7.42
CA LEU A 13 -17.40 30.94 7.24
C LEU A 13 -18.18 29.63 7.37
N LEU A 14 -18.54 29.04 6.25
CA LEU A 14 -18.95 27.64 6.16
C LEU A 14 -17.76 26.80 6.62
N LEU A 15 -17.78 26.41 7.88
CA LEU A 15 -16.92 25.34 8.39
C LEU A 15 -17.33 24.04 7.66
N PHE A 16 -16.68 23.75 6.56
CA PHE A 16 -16.66 22.38 6.04
C PHE A 16 -16.01 21.51 7.10
N SER A 17 -16.78 20.69 7.78
CA SER A 17 -16.23 19.58 8.54
C SER A 17 -15.37 18.76 7.57
N PRO A 18 -14.08 18.55 7.84
CA PRO A 18 -13.30 17.68 7.00
C PRO A 18 -13.92 16.28 7.09
N CYS A 19 -14.41 15.74 5.97
CA CYS A 19 -14.71 14.32 5.85
C CYS A 19 -13.46 13.56 6.30
N LEU A 20 -13.60 12.68 7.28
CA LEU A 20 -12.53 11.78 7.73
C LEU A 20 -12.15 10.86 6.56
N ARG A 21 -11.17 11.28 5.77
CA ARG A 21 -10.54 10.43 4.76
C ARG A 21 -9.44 9.61 5.43
N ALA A 22 -9.21 8.40 4.93
CA ALA A 22 -8.10 7.58 5.39
C ALA A 22 -6.81 8.38 5.33
N GLY A 23 -6.06 8.43 6.43
CA GLY A 23 -4.83 9.20 6.51
C GLY A 23 -3.77 8.75 5.51
N GLU A 24 -2.87 9.63 5.14
CA GLU A 24 -1.75 9.32 4.26
C GLU A 24 -0.79 8.29 4.87
N TRP A 25 -0.11 7.51 4.02
CA TRP A 25 0.96 6.60 4.38
C TRP A 25 2.07 6.74 3.34
N GLN A 26 3.21 7.30 3.75
CA GLN A 26 4.22 7.75 2.80
C GLN A 26 5.01 6.60 2.17
N TRP A 27 5.19 5.48 2.87
CA TRP A 27 5.94 4.33 2.36
C TRP A 27 5.23 3.02 2.67
N SER A 28 5.50 2.03 1.86
CA SER A 28 5.13 0.65 2.16
C SER A 28 6.21 -0.34 1.76
N VAL A 29 6.21 -1.50 2.42
CA VAL A 29 7.06 -2.64 2.08
C VAL A 29 6.25 -3.93 2.14
N THR A 30 6.50 -4.82 1.20
CA THR A 30 5.94 -6.18 1.23
C THR A 30 6.80 -7.07 2.11
N LEU A 31 6.16 -7.88 2.96
CA LEU A 31 6.83 -8.77 3.91
C LEU A 31 7.14 -10.12 3.25
N ASP A 32 8.24 -10.22 2.53
CA ASP A 32 8.67 -11.45 1.89
C ASP A 32 8.99 -12.55 2.93
N GLY A 33 8.68 -13.79 2.56
CA GLY A 33 8.92 -14.96 3.40
C GLY A 33 7.77 -15.32 4.35
N PHE A 34 6.67 -14.57 4.31
CA PHE A 34 5.42 -14.89 5.00
C PHE A 34 4.23 -14.75 4.06
N VAL A 35 3.38 -15.78 4.01
CA VAL A 35 2.13 -15.76 3.24
C VAL A 35 0.96 -15.81 4.23
N SER A 36 0.12 -14.79 4.19
CA SER A 36 -1.06 -14.74 5.04
C SER A 36 -2.11 -15.76 4.61
N ASN A 37 -2.65 -16.52 5.56
CA ASN A 37 -3.80 -17.40 5.32
C ASN A 37 -5.10 -16.64 5.02
N GLU A 38 -5.11 -15.34 5.26
CA GLU A 38 -6.28 -14.49 4.98
C GLU A 38 -6.38 -14.13 3.50
N THR A 39 -5.24 -13.86 2.85
CA THR A 39 -5.22 -13.35 1.47
C THR A 39 -4.50 -14.27 0.50
N ASN A 40 -3.79 -15.31 0.97
CA ASN A 40 -2.82 -16.10 0.21
C ASN A 40 -1.73 -15.23 -0.48
N ARG A 41 -1.42 -14.08 0.11
CA ARG A 41 -0.40 -13.12 -0.35
C ARG A 41 0.48 -12.69 0.82
N ASN A 42 1.60 -12.09 0.49
CA ASN A 42 2.48 -11.48 1.49
C ASN A 42 1.79 -10.25 2.10
N PRO A 43 1.85 -10.03 3.42
CA PRO A 43 1.40 -8.80 4.04
C PRO A 43 2.18 -7.58 3.55
N THR A 44 1.55 -6.42 3.67
CA THR A 44 2.18 -5.12 3.44
C THR A 44 2.25 -4.35 4.75
N ALA A 45 3.40 -3.79 5.06
CA ALA A 45 3.58 -2.84 6.14
C ALA A 45 3.61 -1.41 5.57
N PHE A 46 2.75 -0.55 6.09
CA PHE A 46 2.66 0.87 5.74
C PHE A 46 3.31 1.70 6.84
N LEU A 47 4.09 2.70 6.45
CA LEU A 47 4.80 3.62 7.34
C LEU A 47 4.27 5.04 7.18
N TRP A 48 3.95 5.66 8.30
CA TRP A 48 3.71 7.10 8.42
C TRP A 48 4.72 7.74 9.37
N ILE A 49 5.33 8.83 8.92
CA ILE A 49 6.24 9.67 9.71
C ILE A 49 5.67 11.09 9.75
N PRO A 50 5.67 11.76 10.91
CA PRO A 50 5.21 13.15 11.00
C PRO A 50 5.94 14.09 10.02
N ALA A 51 5.20 15.03 9.44
CA ALA A 51 5.67 15.87 8.34
C ALA A 51 6.89 16.75 8.68
N ASP A 52 7.09 17.11 9.94
CA ASP A 52 8.18 17.92 10.46
C ASP A 52 9.23 17.12 11.24
N CYS A 53 9.15 15.80 11.21
CA CYS A 53 9.97 14.91 12.03
C CYS A 53 11.42 14.86 11.55
N MET A 54 12.35 15.45 12.31
CA MET A 54 13.78 15.34 12.05
C MET A 54 14.39 14.06 12.59
N GLN A 55 13.81 13.47 13.65
CA GLN A 55 14.25 12.24 14.28
C GLN A 55 13.06 11.53 14.92
N ILE A 56 12.84 10.28 14.55
CA ILE A 56 11.78 9.46 15.12
C ILE A 56 12.17 9.02 16.54
N LYS A 57 11.34 9.34 17.51
CA LYS A 57 11.57 8.97 18.91
C LYS A 57 11.01 7.58 19.26
N ALA A 58 9.91 7.20 18.65
CA ALA A 58 9.30 5.88 18.79
C ALA A 58 8.40 5.58 17.59
N ILE A 59 8.06 4.32 17.39
CA ILE A 59 7.09 3.85 16.39
C ILE A 59 5.98 3.06 17.09
N ILE A 60 4.74 3.43 16.81
CA ILE A 60 3.59 2.59 17.17
C ILE A 60 3.42 1.55 16.07
N VAL A 61 3.39 0.28 16.44
CA VAL A 61 3.22 -0.83 15.50
C VAL A 61 1.89 -1.52 15.77
N GLY A 62 0.98 -1.44 14.81
CA GLY A 62 -0.32 -2.10 14.82
C GLY A 62 -0.43 -3.16 13.72
N GLN A 63 -1.05 -4.29 14.04
CA GLN A 63 -1.43 -5.31 13.08
C GLN A 63 -2.93 -5.18 12.80
N HIS A 64 -3.30 -5.28 11.52
CA HIS A 64 -4.67 -5.06 11.08
C HIS A 64 -5.68 -5.94 11.81
N ASN A 65 -6.62 -5.27 12.49
CA ASN A 65 -7.89 -5.83 12.91
C ASN A 65 -9.02 -4.85 12.58
N MET A 66 -9.36 -3.90 13.48
CA MET A 66 -10.43 -2.92 13.21
C MET A 66 -10.11 -1.53 13.78
N SER A 67 -9.92 -1.42 15.09
CA SER A 67 -9.77 -0.12 15.77
C SER A 67 -8.38 0.50 15.64
N GLU A 68 -7.35 -0.27 15.29
CA GLU A 68 -6.01 0.26 15.01
C GLU A 68 -6.06 1.21 13.80
N GLU A 69 -6.81 0.85 12.75
CA GLU A 69 -7.00 1.68 11.56
C GLU A 69 -7.67 3.01 11.94
N THR A 70 -8.78 2.94 12.69
CA THR A 70 -9.54 4.12 13.16
C THR A 70 -8.66 5.05 13.99
N LEU A 71 -7.84 4.51 14.89
CA LEU A 71 -6.92 5.29 15.71
C LEU A 71 -5.82 5.96 14.87
N PHE A 72 -5.22 5.22 13.95
CA PHE A 72 -4.15 5.74 13.09
C PHE A 72 -4.63 6.77 12.06
N ASP A 73 -5.88 6.69 11.63
CA ASP A 73 -6.50 7.67 10.75
C ASP A 73 -7.11 8.86 11.53
N ASN A 74 -7.14 8.82 12.87
CA ASN A 74 -7.69 9.90 13.68
C ASN A 74 -6.80 11.17 13.64
N PRO A 75 -7.30 12.32 13.16
CA PRO A 75 -6.48 13.53 12.98
C PRO A 75 -5.91 14.08 14.28
N LEU A 76 -6.69 14.03 15.38
CA LEU A 76 -6.23 14.47 16.69
C LEU A 76 -5.08 13.59 17.19
N PHE A 77 -5.19 12.29 17.00
CA PHE A 77 -4.13 11.36 17.38
C PHE A 77 -2.85 11.60 16.58
N ARG A 78 -2.95 11.78 15.26
CA ARG A 78 -1.80 12.13 14.39
C ARG A 78 -1.15 13.44 14.81
N GLU A 79 -1.93 14.49 15.11
CA GLU A 79 -1.40 15.76 15.62
C GLU A 79 -0.63 15.59 16.93
N LYS A 80 -1.16 14.80 17.87
CA LYS A 80 -0.47 14.51 19.12
C LYS A 80 0.82 13.71 18.89
N MET A 81 0.78 12.68 18.06
CA MET A 81 1.96 11.87 17.74
C MET A 81 3.03 12.68 17.00
N GLN A 82 2.64 13.61 16.13
CA GLN A 82 3.56 14.55 15.51
C GLN A 82 4.32 15.38 16.55
N LYS A 83 3.62 15.96 17.55
CA LYS A 83 4.25 16.71 18.65
C LYS A 83 5.21 15.86 19.47
N LEU A 84 4.95 14.57 19.60
CA LEU A 84 5.80 13.63 20.34
C LEU A 84 6.95 13.04 19.50
N GLY A 85 6.96 13.25 18.18
CA GLY A 85 7.93 12.63 17.28
C GLY A 85 7.73 11.12 17.11
N ILE A 86 6.49 10.64 17.19
CA ILE A 86 6.10 9.24 17.06
C ILE A 86 5.50 8.99 15.67
N GLY A 87 6.04 8.00 14.96
CA GLY A 87 5.48 7.51 13.70
C GLY A 87 4.63 6.24 13.89
N PHE A 88 4.00 5.78 12.80
CA PHE A 88 3.17 4.58 12.79
C PHE A 88 3.66 3.56 11.77
N VAL A 89 3.55 2.29 12.13
CA VAL A 89 3.59 1.16 11.21
C VAL A 89 2.28 0.39 11.34
N TRP A 90 1.60 0.18 10.21
CA TRP A 90 0.39 -0.61 10.14
C TRP A 90 0.57 -1.77 9.18
N ILE A 91 0.34 -3.01 9.64
CA ILE A 91 0.60 -4.24 8.91
C ILE A 91 -0.72 -4.88 8.50
N THR A 92 -0.94 -5.07 7.21
CA THR A 92 -2.17 -5.68 6.69
C THR A 92 -1.91 -6.71 5.58
N PRO A 93 -2.51 -7.92 5.67
CA PRO A 93 -3.08 -8.52 6.88
C PRO A 93 -2.03 -8.69 7.98
N GLY A 94 -2.48 -8.91 9.23
CA GLY A 94 -1.57 -9.13 10.36
C GLY A 94 -0.69 -10.37 10.18
N ILE A 95 0.50 -10.35 10.77
CA ILE A 95 1.46 -11.47 10.69
C ILE A 95 1.23 -12.51 11.79
N ASP A 96 0.93 -12.06 13.02
CA ASP A 96 0.67 -12.97 14.13
C ASP A 96 -0.09 -12.30 15.27
N GLN A 97 -1.23 -12.89 15.67
CA GLN A 97 -2.07 -12.40 16.76
C GLN A 97 -1.42 -12.57 18.14
N GLN A 98 -0.45 -13.46 18.29
CA GLN A 98 0.16 -13.79 19.57
C GLN A 98 1.62 -13.37 19.69
N TRP A 99 2.28 -12.99 18.60
CA TRP A 99 3.72 -12.79 18.57
C TRP A 99 4.51 -14.05 18.90
N ASP A 100 4.22 -15.14 18.22
CA ASP A 100 4.89 -16.43 18.42
C ASP A 100 6.26 -16.47 17.71
N VAL A 101 7.32 -16.25 18.47
CA VAL A 101 8.68 -16.22 17.93
C VAL A 101 9.14 -17.57 17.34
N SER A 102 8.51 -18.67 17.72
CA SER A 102 8.80 -19.99 17.16
C SER A 102 8.37 -20.10 15.69
N LYS A 103 7.48 -19.23 15.24
CA LYS A 103 7.02 -19.10 13.84
C LYS A 103 7.81 -18.11 12.99
N GLY A 104 8.90 -17.57 13.52
CA GLY A 104 9.71 -16.60 12.80
C GLY A 104 9.19 -15.18 12.81
N THR A 105 8.19 -14.86 13.61
CA THR A 105 7.56 -13.52 13.69
C THR A 105 8.58 -12.42 13.99
N GLN A 106 9.54 -12.69 14.88
CA GLN A 106 10.60 -11.73 15.23
C GLN A 106 11.48 -11.38 14.02
N GLN A 107 11.89 -12.38 13.25
CA GLN A 107 12.74 -12.19 12.05
C GLN A 107 12.01 -11.40 10.97
N ILE A 108 10.72 -11.65 10.78
CA ILE A 108 9.86 -10.91 9.83
C ILE A 108 9.79 -9.44 10.25
N PHE A 109 9.58 -9.18 11.54
CA PHE A 109 9.53 -7.84 12.10
C PHE A 109 10.84 -7.07 11.93
N GLU A 110 11.98 -7.68 12.26
CA GLU A 110 13.29 -7.03 12.10
C GLU A 110 13.58 -6.71 10.62
N LYS A 111 13.31 -7.65 9.71
CA LYS A 111 13.44 -7.42 8.26
C LYS A 111 12.53 -6.29 7.79
N MET A 112 11.30 -6.24 8.27
CA MET A 112 10.35 -5.15 7.97
C MET A 112 10.91 -3.78 8.37
N MET A 113 11.40 -3.65 9.60
CA MET A 113 11.93 -2.38 10.10
C MET A 113 13.19 -1.94 9.35
N ILE A 114 14.04 -2.88 8.94
CA ILE A 114 15.19 -2.60 8.07
C ILE A 114 14.71 -2.10 6.71
N SER A 115 13.77 -2.78 6.08
CA SER A 115 13.24 -2.39 4.77
C SER A 115 12.55 -1.03 4.79
N LEU A 116 11.78 -0.74 5.84
CA LEU A 116 11.14 0.58 6.03
C LEU A 116 12.19 1.69 6.24
N ALA A 117 13.26 1.42 6.97
CA ALA A 117 14.38 2.37 7.12
C ALA A 117 15.04 2.67 5.77
N ASP A 118 15.26 1.64 4.96
CA ASP A 118 15.96 1.75 3.68
C ASP A 118 15.12 2.51 2.62
N VAL A 119 13.78 2.32 2.60
CA VAL A 119 12.91 3.04 1.65
C VAL A 119 12.60 4.46 2.09
N SER A 120 12.50 4.72 3.39
CA SER A 120 12.16 6.05 3.92
C SER A 120 13.35 6.98 4.09
N GLY A 121 14.55 6.44 4.33
CA GLY A 121 15.76 7.21 4.69
C GLY A 121 15.92 7.47 6.20
N TYR A 122 14.98 7.01 7.02
CA TYR A 122 15.02 7.12 8.48
C TYR A 122 15.71 5.88 9.08
N SER A 123 17.03 5.88 9.07
CA SER A 123 17.87 4.74 9.48
C SER A 123 17.65 4.28 10.92
N GLU A 124 17.21 5.18 11.82
CA GLU A 124 16.87 4.87 13.21
C GLU A 124 15.71 3.88 13.36
N LEU A 125 14.86 3.69 12.34
CA LEU A 125 13.78 2.69 12.37
C LEU A 125 14.28 1.28 12.70
N LYS A 126 15.53 0.98 12.35
CA LYS A 126 16.15 -0.32 12.67
C LYS A 126 16.21 -0.59 14.18
N ASN A 127 16.35 0.47 14.99
CA ASN A 127 16.62 0.37 16.41
C ASN A 127 15.71 1.24 17.31
N VAL A 128 14.77 1.97 16.74
CA VAL A 128 13.87 2.88 17.44
C VAL A 128 13.02 2.14 18.48
N PRO A 129 12.68 2.77 19.62
CA PRO A 129 11.70 2.23 20.56
C PRO A 129 10.35 1.95 19.91
N ILE A 130 9.70 0.87 20.33
CA ILE A 130 8.43 0.39 19.79
C ILE A 130 7.33 0.51 20.84
N VAL A 131 6.15 0.90 20.37
CA VAL A 131 4.88 0.79 21.10
C VAL A 131 4.01 -0.22 20.34
N PRO A 132 3.98 -1.49 20.75
CA PRO A 132 3.06 -2.45 20.17
C PRO A 132 1.63 -2.11 20.61
N ILE A 133 0.70 -2.06 19.64
CA ILE A 133 -0.73 -1.81 19.84
C ILE A 133 -1.56 -2.85 19.13
N GLY A 134 -2.58 -3.36 19.81
CA GLY A 134 -3.51 -4.32 19.22
C GLY A 134 -4.91 -4.21 19.78
N HIS A 135 -5.89 -4.39 18.92
CA HIS A 135 -7.31 -4.38 19.24
C HIS A 135 -7.89 -5.79 19.19
N SER A 136 -8.71 -6.16 20.21
CA SER A 136 -9.49 -7.41 20.21
C SER A 136 -8.61 -8.63 19.90
N ALA A 137 -8.82 -9.31 18.79
CA ALA A 137 -8.04 -10.48 18.39
C ALA A 137 -6.53 -10.25 18.31
N MET A 138 -6.08 -8.99 18.13
CA MET A 138 -4.67 -8.59 18.13
C MET A 138 -4.17 -8.07 19.48
N ALA A 139 -5.01 -8.01 20.51
CA ALA A 139 -4.67 -7.39 21.78
C ALA A 139 -3.74 -8.22 22.69
N THR A 140 -3.54 -9.49 22.37
CA THR A 140 -2.57 -10.37 23.05
C THR A 140 -1.13 -10.09 22.59
N TYR A 141 -0.93 -9.81 21.29
CA TYR A 141 0.40 -9.61 20.75
C TYR A 141 1.23 -8.51 21.43
N PRO A 142 0.68 -7.35 21.84
CA PRO A 142 1.47 -6.29 22.48
C PRO A 142 2.19 -6.73 23.76
N TRP A 143 1.53 -7.53 24.58
CA TRP A 143 2.12 -8.07 25.80
C TRP A 143 3.26 -9.05 25.49
N ASN A 144 3.04 -9.97 24.56
CA ASN A 144 4.06 -10.95 24.16
C ASN A 144 5.23 -10.27 23.45
N PHE A 145 4.97 -9.27 22.58
CA PHE A 145 6.04 -8.46 21.98
C PHE A 145 6.95 -7.86 23.06
N ALA A 146 6.37 -7.22 24.07
CA ALA A 146 7.10 -6.59 25.14
C ALA A 146 7.93 -7.60 25.95
N ALA A 147 7.39 -8.78 26.23
CA ALA A 147 8.10 -9.84 26.95
C ALA A 147 9.31 -10.39 26.18
N TRP A 148 9.28 -10.36 24.85
CA TRP A 148 10.41 -10.78 23.99
C TRP A 148 11.36 -9.64 23.62
N ASN A 149 10.89 -8.38 23.65
CA ASN A 149 11.70 -7.19 23.29
C ASN A 149 11.64 -6.10 24.39
N PRO A 150 11.93 -6.44 25.67
CA PRO A 150 11.75 -5.50 26.78
C PRO A 150 12.63 -4.25 26.64
N GLU A 151 13.85 -4.40 26.11
CA GLU A 151 14.79 -3.30 25.91
C GLU A 151 14.40 -2.35 24.76
N ARG A 152 13.46 -2.77 23.89
CA ARG A 152 12.99 -1.97 22.75
C ARG A 152 11.54 -1.49 22.93
N THR A 153 10.83 -1.92 23.96
CA THR A 153 9.43 -1.57 24.18
C THR A 153 9.31 -0.33 25.04
N LEU A 154 8.80 0.77 24.46
CA LEU A 154 8.55 2.03 25.16
C LEU A 154 7.33 1.94 26.07
N ALA A 155 6.22 1.45 25.56
CA ALA A 155 4.95 1.24 26.24
C ALA A 155 4.15 0.13 25.52
N ILE A 156 3.09 -0.37 26.17
CA ILE A 156 2.21 -1.43 25.65
C ILE A 156 0.79 -0.89 25.60
N ILE A 157 0.07 -1.08 24.48
CA ILE A 157 -1.33 -0.69 24.36
C ILE A 157 -2.18 -1.89 23.96
N SER A 158 -3.11 -2.29 24.82
CA SER A 158 -4.10 -3.34 24.58
C SER A 158 -5.50 -2.72 24.54
N LEU A 159 -6.06 -2.63 23.33
CA LEU A 159 -7.39 -2.04 23.08
C LEU A 159 -8.44 -3.14 23.10
N HIS A 160 -9.45 -3.01 23.96
CA HIS A 160 -10.60 -3.90 24.02
C HIS A 160 -10.20 -5.39 24.05
N GLY A 161 -9.17 -5.70 24.81
CA GLY A 161 -8.49 -6.98 24.75
C GLY A 161 -7.95 -7.53 26.05
N ASP A 162 -6.97 -8.39 25.95
CA ASP A 162 -6.52 -9.27 27.00
C ASP A 162 -5.56 -8.62 28.01
N ALA A 163 -5.56 -9.15 29.21
CA ALA A 163 -4.52 -8.92 30.19
C ALA A 163 -3.23 -9.65 29.82
N PRO A 164 -2.08 -9.27 30.40
CA PRO A 164 -0.83 -10.00 30.23
C PRO A 164 -0.98 -11.49 30.54
N ARG A 165 -0.38 -12.35 29.76
CA ARG A 165 -0.40 -13.81 29.90
C ARG A 165 -1.81 -14.42 29.86
N THR A 166 -2.73 -13.76 29.18
CA THR A 166 -4.05 -14.32 28.84
C THR A 166 -4.29 -14.26 27.34
N ASN A 167 -5.21 -15.07 26.83
CA ASN A 167 -5.54 -15.14 25.41
C ASN A 167 -7.03 -15.44 25.23
N LEU A 168 -7.88 -14.64 25.87
CA LEU A 168 -9.34 -14.81 25.82
C LEU A 168 -9.89 -14.41 24.45
N THR A 169 -9.26 -13.43 23.78
CA THR A 169 -9.63 -12.97 22.46
C THR A 169 -9.03 -13.79 21.31
N GLY A 170 -8.15 -14.75 21.62
CA GLY A 170 -7.42 -15.53 20.63
C GLY A 170 -8.19 -16.71 20.02
N TYR A 171 -9.49 -16.71 20.11
CA TYR A 171 -10.37 -17.75 19.52
C TYR A 171 -9.98 -19.20 19.89
N GLY A 172 -9.68 -19.44 21.16
CA GLY A 172 -9.32 -20.76 21.69
C GLY A 172 -7.88 -21.19 21.44
N ARG A 173 -7.00 -20.32 20.97
CA ARG A 173 -5.56 -20.58 20.91
C ARG A 173 -4.97 -20.58 22.31
N GLU A 174 -4.00 -21.46 22.55
CA GLU A 174 -3.27 -21.49 23.80
C GLU A 174 -2.47 -20.18 24.00
N ASN A 175 -2.34 -19.79 25.25
CA ASN A 175 -1.49 -18.65 25.62
C ASN A 175 -0.01 -19.00 25.49
N LEU A 176 0.81 -18.06 25.02
CA LEU A 176 2.26 -18.28 24.94
C LEU A 176 2.90 -18.25 26.33
N GLU A 177 3.71 -19.24 26.62
CA GLU A 177 4.47 -19.31 27.86
C GLU A 177 5.73 -18.41 27.77
N TRP A 178 5.81 -17.45 28.67
CA TRP A 178 6.96 -16.54 28.74
C TRP A 178 8.20 -17.19 29.35
N GLY A 179 8.05 -18.31 30.03
CA GLY A 179 9.13 -18.91 30.84
C GLY A 179 9.38 -18.14 32.13
N ARG A 180 10.52 -18.42 32.80
CA ARG A 180 10.84 -17.83 34.11
C ARG A 180 11.56 -16.47 34.03
N THR A 181 12.19 -16.17 32.91
CA THR A 181 13.08 -15.00 32.75
C THR A 181 12.46 -13.84 32.00
N ARG A 182 11.36 -14.07 31.27
CA ARG A 182 10.67 -13.02 30.53
C ARG A 182 9.57 -12.38 31.38
N ASN A 183 9.59 -11.07 31.41
CA ASN A 183 8.57 -10.27 32.08
C ASN A 183 8.43 -8.89 31.38
N ILE A 184 7.54 -8.09 31.90
CA ILE A 184 7.30 -6.70 31.45
C ILE A 184 7.57 -5.70 32.57
N ASP A 185 8.46 -6.03 33.51
CA ASP A 185 8.80 -5.20 34.67
C ASP A 185 9.32 -3.82 34.20
N GLY A 186 8.79 -2.78 34.84
CA GLY A 186 9.13 -1.41 34.47
C GLY A 186 8.69 -0.93 33.10
N ILE A 187 7.90 -1.74 32.34
CA ILE A 187 7.30 -1.34 31.07
C ILE A 187 5.84 -0.93 31.31
N PRO A 188 5.46 0.34 31.07
CA PRO A 188 4.08 0.77 31.26
C PRO A 188 3.16 0.15 30.21
N GLY A 189 2.08 -0.48 30.68
CA GLY A 189 1.06 -1.07 29.82
C GLY A 189 -0.31 -0.44 30.09
N LEU A 190 -1.04 -0.10 29.06
CA LEU A 190 -2.39 0.42 29.10
C LEU A 190 -3.37 -0.60 28.52
N MET A 191 -4.34 -1.00 29.33
CA MET A 191 -5.54 -1.72 28.90
C MET A 191 -6.70 -0.75 28.80
N ILE A 192 -7.48 -0.84 27.72
CA ILE A 192 -8.72 -0.10 27.55
C ILE A 192 -9.84 -1.11 27.28
N GLU A 193 -10.96 -0.96 27.97
CA GLU A 193 -12.18 -1.72 27.75
C GLU A 193 -13.38 -0.78 27.76
N GLY A 194 -14.31 -0.94 26.84
CA GLY A 194 -15.52 -0.12 26.80
C GLY A 194 -16.50 -0.51 27.90
N GLU A 195 -17.25 0.48 28.43
CA GLU A 195 -18.26 0.20 29.48
C GLU A 195 -19.31 -0.80 29.04
N TYR A 196 -19.73 -0.77 27.74
CA TYR A 196 -20.76 -1.65 27.21
C TYR A 196 -20.27 -3.02 26.76
N GLU A 197 -18.96 -3.25 26.80
CA GLU A 197 -18.36 -4.58 26.61
C GLU A 197 -17.77 -5.18 27.88
N TRP A 198 -18.04 -4.55 29.05
CA TRP A 198 -17.42 -4.90 30.32
C TRP A 198 -17.28 -6.42 30.54
N TRP A 199 -16.05 -6.87 30.80
CA TRP A 199 -15.78 -8.26 30.99
C TRP A 199 -14.74 -8.49 32.10
N GLU A 200 -15.25 -8.89 33.28
CA GLU A 200 -14.44 -9.18 34.48
C GLU A 200 -13.32 -10.20 34.21
N ALA A 201 -13.52 -11.14 33.27
CA ALA A 201 -12.52 -12.11 32.88
C ALA A 201 -11.26 -11.50 32.25
N ARG A 202 -11.32 -10.25 31.76
CA ARG A 202 -10.15 -9.50 31.27
C ARG A 202 -9.52 -8.65 32.38
N VAL A 203 -10.32 -8.03 33.22
CA VAL A 203 -9.90 -7.08 34.27
C VAL A 203 -9.25 -7.83 35.44
N ASN A 204 -9.88 -8.89 35.93
CA ASN A 204 -9.37 -9.64 37.09
C ASN A 204 -7.98 -10.26 36.88
N PRO A 205 -7.65 -10.87 35.72
CA PRO A 205 -6.29 -11.34 35.45
C PRO A 205 -5.23 -10.21 35.45
N ALA A 206 -5.57 -8.98 35.00
CA ALA A 206 -4.66 -7.86 35.03
C ALA A 206 -4.35 -7.42 36.48
N LEU A 207 -5.36 -7.40 37.35
CA LEU A 207 -5.18 -7.15 38.80
C LEU A 207 -4.33 -8.24 39.45
N ALA A 208 -4.63 -9.51 39.16
CA ALA A 208 -3.85 -10.65 39.64
C ALA A 208 -2.39 -10.58 39.15
N PHE A 209 -2.18 -10.24 37.89
CA PHE A 209 -0.83 -10.08 37.35
C PHE A 209 -0.03 -8.99 38.07
N ARG A 210 -0.61 -7.84 38.37
CA ARG A 210 0.04 -6.79 39.16
C ARG A 210 0.42 -7.25 40.54
N MET A 211 -0.37 -8.12 41.20
CA MET A 211 -0.07 -8.68 42.49
C MET A 211 1.06 -9.71 42.47
N MET A 212 1.09 -10.54 41.41
CA MET A 212 2.11 -11.56 41.20
C MET A 212 3.45 -10.94 40.78
N TYR A 213 3.43 -9.81 40.09
CA TYR A 213 4.59 -9.11 39.54
C TYR A 213 4.57 -7.64 39.96
N PRO A 214 5.05 -7.32 41.17
CA PRO A 214 4.94 -5.98 41.76
C PRO A 214 5.64 -4.86 40.97
N GLU A 215 6.64 -5.22 40.16
CA GLU A 215 7.34 -4.27 39.28
C GLU A 215 6.56 -3.96 37.96
N SER A 216 5.39 -4.58 37.75
CA SER A 216 4.57 -4.31 36.57
C SER A 216 3.80 -2.99 36.73
N CYS A 217 3.77 -2.21 35.64
CA CYS A 217 3.13 -0.88 35.58
C CYS A 217 1.89 -0.92 34.70
N ILE A 218 0.80 -1.58 35.12
CA ILE A 218 -0.41 -1.74 34.34
C ILE A 218 -1.45 -0.68 34.72
N SER A 219 -1.82 0.15 33.75
CA SER A 219 -2.93 1.10 33.78
C SER A 219 -4.16 0.51 33.10
N PHE A 220 -5.33 0.93 33.56
CA PHE A 220 -6.59 0.49 32.98
C PHE A 220 -7.54 1.69 32.80
N LEU A 221 -8.22 1.73 31.66
CA LEU A 221 -9.32 2.66 31.40
C LEU A 221 -10.58 1.87 31.04
N CYS A 222 -11.62 2.00 31.87
CA CYS A 222 -12.97 1.75 31.38
C CYS A 222 -13.44 2.97 30.61
N ASP A 223 -13.61 2.81 29.29
CA ASP A 223 -14.00 3.93 28.44
C ASP A 223 -15.53 4.14 28.52
N ALA A 224 -15.90 5.17 29.31
CA ALA A 224 -17.27 5.42 29.69
C ALA A 224 -18.18 5.72 28.49
N GLY A 225 -19.29 5.00 28.40
CA GLY A 225 -20.28 5.13 27.31
C GLY A 225 -19.81 4.61 25.97
N ARG A 226 -18.77 3.76 25.94
CA ARG A 226 -18.16 3.18 24.73
C ARG A 226 -18.31 1.66 24.69
N GLY A 227 -18.13 1.10 23.51
CA GLY A 227 -18.23 -0.35 23.24
C GLY A 227 -16.93 -0.93 22.68
N HIS A 228 -17.03 -2.13 22.12
CA HIS A 228 -15.86 -2.91 21.67
C HIS A 228 -15.15 -2.35 20.44
N PHE A 229 -15.85 -1.65 19.55
CA PHE A 229 -15.32 -1.23 18.26
C PHE A 229 -15.19 0.30 18.15
N ASP A 230 -14.94 0.96 19.25
CA ASP A 230 -15.03 2.42 19.32
C ASP A 230 -13.71 3.03 19.80
N VAL A 231 -13.19 4.00 19.03
CA VAL A 231 -12.07 4.86 19.41
C VAL A 231 -12.46 6.31 19.17
N ALA A 232 -12.98 6.97 20.21
CA ALA A 232 -13.35 8.37 20.16
C ALA A 232 -12.12 9.29 20.32
N ASP A 233 -12.29 10.57 20.00
CA ASP A 233 -11.24 11.59 20.17
C ASP A 233 -10.72 11.65 21.61
N GLU A 234 -11.60 11.49 22.60
CA GLU A 234 -11.20 11.49 24.01
C GLU A 234 -10.38 10.25 24.37
N THR A 235 -10.68 9.09 23.77
CA THR A 235 -9.89 7.87 23.92
C THR A 235 -8.52 8.04 23.26
N ALA A 236 -8.49 8.60 22.04
CA ALA A 236 -7.25 8.93 21.34
C ALA A 236 -6.39 9.93 22.14
N ALA A 237 -7.01 10.96 22.72
CA ALA A 237 -6.33 11.93 23.57
C ALA A 237 -5.77 11.29 24.86
N TYR A 238 -6.49 10.34 25.47
CA TYR A 238 -6.03 9.63 26.65
C TYR A 238 -4.82 8.71 26.34
N ILE A 239 -4.86 7.99 25.22
CA ILE A 239 -3.72 7.19 24.74
C ILE A 239 -2.51 8.09 24.48
N ALA A 240 -2.72 9.26 23.85
CA ALA A 240 -1.64 10.22 23.61
C ALA A 240 -1.01 10.74 24.92
N LEU A 241 -1.83 11.05 25.94
CA LEU A 241 -1.34 11.43 27.26
C LEU A 241 -0.52 10.32 27.91
N PHE A 242 -0.98 9.07 27.81
CA PHE A 242 -0.25 7.90 28.33
C PHE A 242 1.13 7.76 27.65
N LEU A 243 1.19 7.91 26.33
CA LEU A 243 2.44 7.83 25.57
C LEU A 243 3.38 9.01 25.87
N GLU A 244 2.85 10.21 26.07
CA GLU A 244 3.65 11.36 26.51
C GLU A 244 4.33 11.09 27.86
N LYS A 245 3.60 10.53 28.84
CA LYS A 245 4.18 10.14 30.12
C LYS A 245 5.24 9.04 29.96
N ALA A 246 4.99 8.06 29.07
CA ALA A 246 5.95 7.00 28.79
C ALA A 246 7.25 7.55 28.18
N ILE A 247 7.17 8.45 27.21
CA ILE A 247 8.35 9.13 26.63
C ILE A 247 9.11 9.87 27.72
N ASN A 248 8.44 10.72 28.47
CA ASN A 248 9.07 11.60 29.47
C ASN A 248 9.79 10.82 30.60
N GLN A 249 9.32 9.62 30.93
CA GLN A 249 9.92 8.82 31.99
C GLN A 249 10.92 7.78 31.51
N ARG A 250 10.77 7.28 30.28
CA ARG A 250 11.57 6.15 29.81
C ARG A 250 12.63 6.50 28.78
N LEU A 251 12.34 7.44 27.87
CA LEU A 251 13.25 7.76 26.79
C LEU A 251 14.50 8.46 27.33
N THR A 252 15.67 8.05 26.86
CA THR A 252 16.95 8.70 27.18
C THR A 252 17.69 9.08 25.91
N ASP A 253 18.71 9.93 26.02
CA ASP A 253 19.64 10.26 24.92
C ASP A 253 20.76 9.22 24.80
N GLU A 254 20.81 8.24 25.68
CA GLU A 254 21.85 7.20 25.68
C GLU A 254 21.53 6.13 24.63
N VAL A 255 22.55 5.78 23.84
CA VAL A 255 22.48 4.72 22.84
C VAL A 255 23.40 3.58 23.26
N THR A 256 22.90 2.35 23.18
CA THR A 256 23.66 1.15 23.47
C THR A 256 24.69 0.85 22.38
N LYS A 257 25.63 -0.08 22.64
CA LYS A 257 26.67 -0.45 21.64
C LYS A 257 26.13 -1.00 20.33
N ASP A 258 24.93 -1.61 20.38
CA ASP A 258 24.19 -2.15 19.22
C ASP A 258 23.26 -1.11 18.58
N GLY A 259 23.34 0.16 18.96
CA GLY A 259 22.62 1.28 18.34
C GLY A 259 21.17 1.45 18.80
N LYS A 260 20.72 0.74 19.83
CA LYS A 260 19.37 0.91 20.41
C LYS A 260 19.35 2.07 21.40
N VAL A 261 18.23 2.80 21.44
CA VAL A 261 18.00 3.81 22.47
C VAL A 261 17.74 3.12 23.81
N LYS A 262 18.47 3.54 24.84
CA LYS A 262 18.29 3.00 26.19
C LYS A 262 17.00 3.53 26.80
N LEU A 263 16.17 2.62 27.29
CA LEU A 263 14.93 2.93 27.98
C LEU A 263 15.07 2.71 29.49
N ASN A 264 14.74 3.73 30.29
CA ASN A 264 14.69 3.58 31.73
C ASN A 264 13.50 2.73 32.16
N PRO A 265 13.66 1.80 33.10
CA PRO A 265 12.51 1.13 33.72
C PRO A 265 11.71 2.11 34.58
N VAL A 266 10.40 2.03 34.55
CA VAL A 266 9.52 2.79 35.45
C VAL A 266 9.48 2.09 36.80
N ASN A 267 9.64 2.87 37.85
CA ASN A 267 9.46 2.35 39.22
C ASN A 267 7.99 2.54 39.64
N PRO A 268 7.21 1.47 39.82
CA PRO A 268 5.78 1.57 40.11
C PRO A 268 5.50 2.28 41.47
N THR A 269 6.42 2.22 42.44
CA THR A 269 6.22 2.86 43.76
C THR A 269 6.27 4.39 43.69
N LYS A 270 6.80 4.97 42.60
CA LYS A 270 6.79 6.41 42.32
C LYS A 270 5.53 6.90 41.63
N GLY A 271 4.69 5.98 41.17
CA GLY A 271 3.44 6.29 40.49
C GLY A 271 2.26 6.50 41.46
N TRP A 272 1.08 6.40 40.88
CA TRP A 272 -0.19 6.56 41.56
C TRP A 272 -1.02 5.29 41.47
N LEU A 273 -1.93 5.08 42.42
CA LEU A 273 -2.99 4.08 42.37
C LEU A 273 -4.34 4.76 42.27
N ALA A 274 -5.22 4.20 41.44
CA ALA A 274 -6.64 4.57 41.40
C ALA A 274 -7.48 3.29 41.35
N GLU A 275 -8.63 3.36 42.01
CA GLU A 275 -9.61 2.28 42.07
C GLU A 275 -10.05 1.92 40.63
N ARG A 276 -10.16 0.62 40.33
CA ARG A 276 -10.72 0.15 39.07
C ARG A 276 -12.16 0.64 38.88
N TRP A 277 -12.63 0.57 37.61
CA TRP A 277 -14.03 0.76 37.32
C TRP A 277 -14.92 -0.28 38.02
N HIS A 278 -15.97 0.17 38.66
CA HIS A 278 -17.05 -0.64 39.18
C HIS A 278 -18.36 -0.15 38.60
N PRO A 279 -19.07 -0.95 37.74
CA PRO A 279 -20.31 -0.52 37.11
C PRO A 279 -21.30 0.06 38.13
N ASP A 280 -21.72 1.31 37.87
CA ASP A 280 -22.71 2.06 38.66
C ASP A 280 -22.51 2.14 40.18
N GLN A 281 -21.33 1.78 40.68
CA GLN A 281 -21.00 1.90 42.10
C GLN A 281 -20.35 3.26 42.41
N LYS A 282 -20.56 3.73 43.65
CA LYS A 282 -19.87 4.92 44.15
C LYS A 282 -18.38 4.61 44.29
N LYS A 283 -17.55 5.61 43.99
CA LYS A 283 -16.11 5.56 44.25
C LYS A 283 -15.84 5.34 45.71
N ARG A 284 -14.99 4.36 46.05
CA ARG A 284 -14.66 3.98 47.46
C ARG A 284 -13.40 4.68 47.95
N ALA A 285 -12.41 4.87 47.07
CA ALA A 285 -11.13 5.51 47.41
C ALA A 285 -10.73 6.56 46.32
N LYS A 286 -10.06 7.63 46.77
CA LYS A 286 -9.48 8.63 45.86
C LYS A 286 -8.17 8.11 45.30
N ALA A 287 -7.87 8.47 44.07
CA ALA A 287 -6.54 8.26 43.50
C ALA A 287 -5.48 8.98 44.35
N ALA A 288 -4.36 8.33 44.62
CA ALA A 288 -3.28 8.85 45.43
C ALA A 288 -1.92 8.27 45.03
N PRO A 289 -0.81 8.92 45.42
CA PRO A 289 0.52 8.31 45.29
C PRO A 289 0.55 6.90 45.86
N TYR A 290 1.30 6.00 45.22
CA TYR A 290 1.34 4.56 45.52
C TYR A 290 1.42 4.28 47.05
N SER A 291 2.32 4.93 47.75
CA SER A 291 2.54 4.75 49.19
C SER A 291 1.47 5.39 50.09
N GLN A 292 0.59 6.23 49.53
CA GLN A 292 -0.43 6.96 50.29
C GLN A 292 -1.86 6.52 49.97
N TYR A 293 -2.00 5.56 49.06
CA TYR A 293 -3.30 5.07 48.64
C TYR A 293 -4.05 4.40 49.77
N LYS A 294 -5.29 4.81 49.99
CA LYS A 294 -6.14 4.36 51.12
C LYS A 294 -7.14 3.29 50.73
N GLY A 295 -7.29 3.01 49.43
CA GLY A 295 -8.13 1.93 48.94
C GLY A 295 -7.45 0.57 48.98
N ASP A 296 -8.13 -0.44 48.47
CA ASP A 296 -7.55 -1.77 48.32
C ASP A 296 -6.59 -1.77 47.09
N PRO A 297 -5.27 -1.98 47.25
CA PRO A 297 -4.34 -2.05 46.17
C PRO A 297 -4.54 -3.25 45.23
N HIS A 298 -5.27 -4.28 45.66
CA HIS A 298 -5.67 -5.44 44.86
C HIS A 298 -6.84 -5.12 43.91
N ASP A 299 -7.56 -4.02 44.18
CA ASP A 299 -8.66 -3.53 43.39
C ASP A 299 -8.37 -2.17 42.74
N ALA A 300 -7.09 -1.91 42.46
CA ALA A 300 -6.58 -0.66 41.91
C ALA A 300 -5.57 -0.89 40.79
N PHE A 301 -5.58 -0.01 39.82
CA PHE A 301 -4.59 0.03 38.74
C PHE A 301 -3.53 1.11 38.99
N TRP A 302 -2.41 0.95 38.33
CA TRP A 302 -1.26 1.86 38.42
C TRP A 302 -1.33 2.95 37.33
N TYR A 303 -0.86 4.14 37.68
CA TYR A 303 -0.76 5.28 36.77
C TYR A 303 0.54 6.04 37.00
N PHE A 304 1.04 6.71 35.96
CA PHE A 304 2.30 7.46 36.04
C PHE A 304 2.32 8.54 37.11
N ASP A 305 1.24 9.32 37.18
CA ASP A 305 1.15 10.49 38.06
C ASP A 305 -0.33 10.86 38.34
N ARG A 306 -0.49 12.01 39.01
CA ARG A 306 -1.79 12.55 39.37
C ARG A 306 -2.65 12.84 38.14
N GLU A 307 -2.04 13.45 37.12
CA GLU A 307 -2.77 13.92 35.92
C GLU A 307 -3.52 12.78 35.23
N ILE A 308 -2.83 11.69 34.92
CA ILE A 308 -3.48 10.57 34.22
C ILE A 308 -4.41 9.77 35.14
N ALA A 309 -4.13 9.68 36.42
CA ALA A 309 -5.03 9.05 37.40
C ALA A 309 -6.34 9.85 37.52
N GLU A 310 -6.28 11.19 37.58
CA GLU A 310 -7.46 12.06 37.60
C GLU A 310 -8.17 12.09 36.25
N ALA A 311 -7.46 12.01 35.12
CA ALA A 311 -8.07 11.86 33.80
C ALA A 311 -8.93 10.59 33.70
N THR A 312 -8.44 9.47 34.23
CA THR A 312 -9.19 8.22 34.35
C THR A 312 -10.48 8.40 35.14
N GLU A 313 -10.39 9.02 36.31
CA GLU A 313 -11.56 9.29 37.16
C GLU A 313 -12.57 10.24 36.47
N THR A 314 -12.08 11.22 35.72
CA THR A 314 -12.93 12.14 34.97
C THR A 314 -13.74 11.37 33.92
N ARG A 315 -13.12 10.41 33.22
CA ARG A 315 -13.83 9.52 32.30
C ARG A 315 -14.92 8.70 33.01
N TYR A 316 -14.62 8.15 34.17
CA TYR A 316 -15.57 7.36 34.94
C TYR A 316 -16.79 8.18 35.41
N THR A 317 -16.60 9.45 35.78
CA THR A 317 -17.70 10.33 36.22
C THR A 317 -18.68 10.67 35.08
N GLN A 318 -18.27 10.52 33.82
CA GLN A 318 -19.16 10.78 32.68
C GLN A 318 -20.34 9.80 32.61
N SER A 319 -20.20 8.62 33.19
CA SER A 319 -21.20 7.54 33.14
C SER A 319 -21.89 7.26 34.50
N ARG A 320 -21.14 7.40 35.59
CA ARG A 320 -21.66 7.01 36.93
C ARG A 320 -22.98 7.63 37.31
N GLY A 321 -23.96 6.79 37.71
CA GLY A 321 -25.27 7.19 38.23
C GLY A 321 -26.22 7.77 37.19
N LYS A 322 -25.88 7.69 35.90
CA LYS A 322 -26.76 8.13 34.82
C LYS A 322 -27.56 6.95 34.27
N LYS A 323 -28.70 7.23 33.66
CA LYS A 323 -29.53 6.23 32.99
C LYS A 323 -28.87 5.77 31.67
N GLU A 324 -29.04 4.52 31.38
CA GLU A 324 -28.71 3.99 30.06
C GLU A 324 -29.65 4.52 28.99
N GLN A 325 -29.14 4.65 27.77
CA GLN A 325 -29.90 4.88 26.54
C GLN A 325 -29.40 3.92 25.48
N TYR A 326 -30.22 3.64 24.48
CA TYR A 326 -29.95 2.57 23.53
C TYR A 326 -30.13 3.06 22.12
N LEU A 327 -29.22 2.62 21.22
CA LEU A 327 -29.25 2.95 19.81
C LEU A 327 -29.59 1.73 18.97
N GLY A 328 -30.18 1.98 17.82
CA GLY A 328 -30.45 1.04 16.75
C GLY A 328 -30.27 1.72 15.41
N PHE A 329 -30.64 1.02 14.36
CA PHE A 329 -30.57 1.52 12.99
C PHE A 329 -31.87 1.31 12.26
N GLU A 330 -32.22 2.29 11.41
CA GLU A 330 -33.28 2.19 10.42
C GLU A 330 -32.70 2.08 9.03
N GLN A 331 -33.29 1.20 8.22
CA GLN A 331 -33.02 1.10 6.78
C GLN A 331 -34.36 1.01 6.04
N ASN A 332 -34.58 1.87 5.05
CA ASN A 332 -35.84 1.96 4.30
C ASN A 332 -37.08 2.11 5.17
N GLY A 333 -36.99 2.91 6.26
CA GLY A 333 -38.09 3.16 7.18
C GLY A 333 -38.39 2.03 8.17
N ASN A 334 -37.59 0.98 8.19
CA ASN A 334 -37.75 -0.15 9.10
C ASN A 334 -36.62 -0.22 10.12
N LEU A 335 -36.96 -0.38 11.40
CA LEU A 335 -35.99 -0.66 12.45
C LEU A 335 -35.34 -2.01 12.21
N LEU A 336 -34.00 -2.06 12.21
CA LEU A 336 -33.25 -3.27 12.00
C LEU A 336 -33.22 -4.15 13.24
N THR A 337 -33.23 -5.47 13.02
CA THR A 337 -33.19 -6.46 14.08
C THR A 337 -31.85 -6.44 14.81
N TYR A 338 -31.92 -6.45 16.15
CA TYR A 338 -30.79 -6.63 17.04
C TYR A 338 -30.68 -8.10 17.44
N ASP A 339 -29.62 -8.79 16.99
CA ASP A 339 -29.37 -10.21 17.29
C ASP A 339 -28.24 -10.36 18.32
N LYS A 340 -28.59 -10.74 19.55
CA LYS A 340 -27.65 -10.98 20.66
C LYS A 340 -26.65 -12.12 20.40
N LYS A 341 -26.91 -12.99 19.43
CA LYS A 341 -26.06 -14.15 19.11
C LYS A 341 -24.91 -13.76 18.17
N GLN A 342 -25.03 -12.64 17.46
CA GLN A 342 -24.01 -12.16 16.56
C GLN A 342 -22.97 -11.31 17.31
N HIS A 343 -21.73 -11.37 16.86
CA HIS A 343 -20.65 -10.56 17.41
C HIS A 343 -20.89 -9.06 17.15
N VAL A 344 -21.19 -8.69 15.91
CA VAL A 344 -21.78 -7.40 15.57
C VAL A 344 -23.30 -7.60 15.49
N ARG A 345 -24.03 -6.96 16.41
CA ARG A 345 -25.45 -7.26 16.74
C ARG A 345 -26.43 -6.88 15.64
N VAL A 346 -26.08 -5.92 14.76
CA VAL A 346 -26.93 -5.42 13.67
C VAL A 346 -26.22 -5.65 12.35
N GLN A 347 -26.89 -6.33 11.43
CA GLN A 347 -26.34 -6.73 10.12
C GLN A 347 -27.37 -6.46 9.02
N PRO A 348 -27.49 -5.21 8.52
CA PRO A 348 -28.39 -4.91 7.41
C PRO A 348 -27.87 -5.50 6.10
N ARG A 349 -28.77 -5.60 5.14
CA ARG A 349 -28.38 -5.93 3.75
C ARG A 349 -27.80 -4.70 3.06
N PHE A 350 -26.84 -4.94 2.18
CA PHE A 350 -26.36 -3.90 1.27
C PHE A 350 -27.40 -3.66 0.18
N ASN A 351 -28.02 -2.50 0.20
CA ASN A 351 -29.04 -2.06 -0.76
C ASN A 351 -28.57 -0.74 -1.38
N PRO A 352 -27.75 -0.79 -2.45
CA PRO A 352 -27.26 0.41 -3.09
C PRO A 352 -28.31 1.07 -3.98
N GLU A 353 -28.14 2.35 -4.24
CA GLU A 353 -28.85 3.10 -5.29
C GLU A 353 -28.47 2.61 -6.71
N ALA A 354 -29.00 3.31 -7.70
CA ALA A 354 -28.79 2.95 -9.12
C ALA A 354 -27.32 3.06 -9.56
N ASP A 355 -26.48 3.79 -8.86
CA ASP A 355 -25.04 3.91 -9.07
C ASP A 355 -24.23 2.67 -8.60
N GLY A 356 -24.84 1.80 -7.81
CA GLY A 356 -24.25 0.58 -7.28
C GLY A 356 -23.36 0.74 -6.05
N ILE A 357 -23.13 1.97 -5.56
CA ILE A 357 -22.22 2.28 -4.46
C ILE A 357 -22.84 3.13 -3.34
N THR A 358 -23.84 3.95 -3.61
CA THR A 358 -24.50 4.79 -2.60
C THR A 358 -25.55 3.99 -1.84
N PHE A 359 -25.54 4.07 -0.51
CA PHE A 359 -26.52 3.41 0.35
C PHE A 359 -26.90 4.28 1.55
N HIS A 360 -28.02 3.93 2.18
CA HIS A 360 -28.59 4.71 3.27
C HIS A 360 -28.73 3.88 4.55
N LEU A 361 -28.43 4.52 5.68
CA LEU A 361 -28.57 3.97 7.02
C LEU A 361 -28.77 5.14 7.99
N LYS A 362 -29.72 5.04 8.90
CA LYS A 362 -30.01 6.06 9.89
C LYS A 362 -29.89 5.51 11.31
N ALA A 363 -29.16 6.20 12.18
CA ALA A 363 -29.15 5.87 13.61
C ALA A 363 -30.38 6.44 14.31
N VAL A 364 -30.95 5.66 15.22
CA VAL A 364 -32.16 5.99 15.98
C VAL A 364 -32.03 5.56 17.43
N CYS A 365 -32.79 6.26 18.32
CA CYS A 365 -32.89 5.85 19.73
C CYS A 365 -33.97 4.76 19.88
N THR A 366 -33.68 3.77 20.71
CA THR A 366 -34.53 2.59 20.89
C THR A 366 -34.79 2.29 22.37
N ASP A 367 -35.74 1.40 22.64
CA ASP A 367 -35.92 0.81 23.96
C ASP A 367 -34.74 -0.14 24.31
N SER A 368 -34.70 -0.60 25.56
CA SER A 368 -33.64 -1.51 26.05
C SER A 368 -33.61 -2.86 25.32
N LEU A 369 -34.71 -3.27 24.73
CA LEU A 369 -34.80 -4.49 23.92
C LEU A 369 -34.45 -4.28 22.46
N ARG A 370 -34.27 -3.03 22.04
CA ARG A 370 -34.03 -2.59 20.66
C ARG A 370 -35.09 -3.08 19.65
N THR A 371 -36.34 -3.10 20.10
CA THR A 371 -37.50 -3.59 19.32
C THR A 371 -38.42 -2.47 18.83
N LYS A 372 -38.32 -1.26 19.41
CA LYS A 372 -39.10 -0.09 19.02
C LYS A 372 -38.32 1.19 19.30
N LEU A 373 -38.72 2.26 18.67
CA LEU A 373 -38.21 3.61 18.93
C LEU A 373 -38.55 4.04 20.36
N SER A 374 -37.73 4.90 20.94
CA SER A 374 -37.90 5.41 22.30
C SER A 374 -37.58 6.91 22.36
N ASP A 375 -38.38 7.63 23.15
CA ASP A 375 -38.13 9.03 23.50
C ASP A 375 -37.34 9.16 24.81
N GLU A 376 -36.96 8.07 25.44
CA GLU A 376 -36.14 8.06 26.66
C GLU A 376 -34.64 8.07 26.32
N HIS A 377 -34.16 9.24 25.94
CA HIS A 377 -32.74 9.46 25.55
C HIS A 377 -32.29 10.89 25.81
N ALA A 378 -31.02 11.21 25.64
CA ALA A 378 -30.47 12.54 25.65
C ALA A 378 -30.94 13.35 24.42
N ASP A 379 -30.96 14.68 24.53
CA ASP A 379 -31.43 15.56 23.43
C ASP A 379 -30.52 15.54 22.18
N ALA A 380 -29.26 15.09 22.30
CA ALA A 380 -28.34 14.99 21.17
C ALA A 380 -28.87 14.04 20.07
N THR A 381 -28.72 14.41 18.84
CA THR A 381 -29.03 13.55 17.69
C THR A 381 -27.98 12.48 17.52
N PRO A 382 -28.33 11.18 17.34
CA PRO A 382 -27.38 10.14 17.00
C PRO A 382 -26.69 10.42 15.67
N ILE A 383 -25.38 10.16 15.62
CA ILE A 383 -24.58 10.26 14.39
C ILE A 383 -24.01 8.90 14.05
N ILE A 384 -23.65 8.69 12.77
CA ILE A 384 -22.95 7.48 12.32
C ILE A 384 -21.54 7.88 11.87
N SER A 385 -20.54 7.13 12.34
CA SER A 385 -19.14 7.23 11.93
C SER A 385 -18.63 5.90 11.36
N ARG A 386 -17.53 5.97 10.61
CA ARG A 386 -16.84 4.78 10.11
C ARG A 386 -15.98 4.16 11.23
N ILE A 387 -16.05 2.84 11.37
CA ILE A 387 -15.06 2.05 12.12
C ILE A 387 -13.97 1.57 11.15
N CYS A 388 -14.31 0.76 10.18
CA CYS A 388 -13.40 0.24 9.16
C CYS A 388 -14.16 -0.20 7.91
N GLY A 389 -13.41 -0.63 6.89
CA GLY A 389 -13.95 -1.12 5.63
C GLY A 389 -14.08 -0.04 4.54
N PRO A 390 -14.45 -0.44 3.31
CA PRO A 390 -14.46 0.42 2.13
C PRO A 390 -15.69 1.32 2.10
N VAL A 391 -15.75 2.33 2.96
CA VAL A 391 -16.88 3.25 3.06
C VAL A 391 -16.43 4.68 3.36
N GLU A 392 -17.09 5.64 2.74
CA GLU A 392 -17.00 7.07 3.03
C GLU A 392 -18.38 7.62 3.43
N LYS A 393 -18.41 8.48 4.43
CA LYS A 393 -19.63 9.15 4.91
C LYS A 393 -19.87 10.40 4.08
N VAL A 394 -21.01 10.48 3.41
CA VAL A 394 -21.47 11.70 2.71
C VAL A 394 -22.19 12.63 3.68
N ASN A 395 -23.09 12.07 4.51
CA ASN A 395 -23.78 12.77 5.59
C ASN A 395 -24.26 11.74 6.64
N ASP A 396 -25.05 12.17 7.64
CA ASP A 396 -25.44 11.30 8.76
C ASP A 396 -26.36 10.12 8.37
N THR A 397 -26.84 10.07 7.15
CA THR A 397 -27.71 8.98 6.67
C THR A 397 -27.30 8.42 5.32
N THR A 398 -26.31 8.99 4.66
CA THR A 398 -25.87 8.60 3.31
C THR A 398 -24.39 8.24 3.30
N PHE A 399 -24.09 7.10 2.72
CA PHE A 399 -22.73 6.52 2.64
C PHE A 399 -22.47 6.03 1.22
N ILE A 400 -21.19 6.03 0.83
CA ILE A 400 -20.74 5.47 -0.45
C ILE A 400 -19.67 4.39 -0.22
N VAL A 401 -19.69 3.36 -1.03
CA VAL A 401 -18.58 2.40 -1.08
C VAL A 401 -17.36 3.16 -1.61
N SER A 402 -16.27 3.14 -0.84
CA SER A 402 -15.02 3.83 -1.18
C SER A 402 -13.84 2.93 -0.83
N PHE A 403 -13.19 2.37 -1.85
CA PHE A 403 -12.02 1.53 -1.65
C PHE A 403 -10.79 2.38 -1.32
N TYR A 404 -9.86 1.76 -0.61
CA TYR A 404 -8.66 2.42 -0.09
C TYR A 404 -7.48 1.43 -0.09
N ARG A 405 -6.35 1.76 0.52
CA ARG A 405 -5.08 0.99 0.48
C ARG A 405 -5.19 -0.52 0.70
N MET A 406 -6.23 -1.00 1.38
CA MET A 406 -6.51 -2.44 1.48
C MET A 406 -6.88 -3.08 0.15
N GLY A 407 -7.30 -2.27 -0.81
CA GLY A 407 -7.66 -2.70 -2.15
C GLY A 407 -8.93 -3.56 -2.20
N MET A 408 -9.19 -4.11 -3.38
CA MET A 408 -10.35 -4.96 -3.65
C MET A 408 -10.01 -6.47 -3.59
N ASN A 409 -8.78 -6.83 -3.27
CA ASN A 409 -8.27 -8.19 -3.42
C ASN A 409 -8.16 -8.99 -2.13
N ASN A 410 -8.80 -8.53 -1.05
CA ASN A 410 -8.91 -9.27 0.20
C ASN A 410 -10.34 -9.81 0.39
N PRO A 411 -10.65 -11.07 -0.01
CA PRO A 411 -12.01 -11.59 0.01
C PRO A 411 -12.63 -11.70 1.41
N ARG A 412 -11.82 -11.65 2.47
CA ARG A 412 -12.31 -11.70 3.85
C ARG A 412 -12.60 -10.31 4.43
N ARG A 413 -11.88 -9.28 4.02
CA ARG A 413 -11.95 -7.94 4.64
C ARG A 413 -12.51 -6.87 3.72
N THR A 414 -12.26 -6.94 2.43
CA THR A 414 -12.66 -5.89 1.46
C THR A 414 -14.18 -5.69 1.40
N GLY A 415 -14.96 -6.73 1.68
CA GLY A 415 -16.42 -6.66 1.66
C GLY A 415 -17.07 -6.25 2.97
N ASP A 416 -16.32 -6.05 4.06
CA ASP A 416 -16.91 -5.77 5.38
C ASP A 416 -16.82 -4.26 5.67
N ILE A 417 -17.99 -3.62 5.73
CA ILE A 417 -18.15 -2.22 6.16
C ILE A 417 -18.64 -2.24 7.60
N CYS A 418 -17.90 -1.63 8.51
CA CYS A 418 -18.32 -1.48 9.89
C CYS A 418 -18.51 0.01 10.23
N LEU A 419 -19.70 0.32 10.76
CA LEU A 419 -20.08 1.66 11.17
C LEU A 419 -20.52 1.67 12.63
N LEU A 420 -20.40 2.83 13.28
CA LEU A 420 -20.78 3.07 14.66
C LEU A 420 -21.82 4.18 14.73
N ALA A 421 -22.99 3.87 15.23
CA ALA A 421 -23.90 4.90 15.74
C ALA A 421 -23.42 5.33 17.13
N SER A 422 -23.33 6.62 17.36
CA SER A 422 -22.98 7.21 18.66
C SER A 422 -23.92 8.37 19.00
N GLN A 423 -24.22 8.49 20.30
CA GLN A 423 -25.00 9.60 20.85
C GLN A 423 -24.34 10.07 22.15
N THR A 424 -24.06 11.35 22.21
CA THR A 424 -23.53 11.97 23.42
C THR A 424 -24.57 11.93 24.54
N GLY A 425 -24.14 11.55 25.74
CA GLY A 425 -24.98 11.64 26.94
C GLY A 425 -25.12 13.06 27.45
N ASP A 426 -25.99 13.24 28.42
CA ASP A 426 -26.24 14.48 29.12
C ASP A 426 -26.12 14.34 30.65
N ARG A 427 -26.77 15.16 31.41
CA ARG A 427 -26.80 15.04 32.88
C ARG A 427 -27.59 13.81 33.37
N LYS A 428 -28.55 13.33 32.59
CA LYS A 428 -29.49 12.25 32.97
C LYS A 428 -29.09 10.92 32.33
N TYR A 429 -28.59 10.95 31.11
CA TYR A 429 -28.27 9.77 30.32
C TYR A 429 -26.76 9.58 30.09
N LYS A 430 -26.29 8.33 30.09
CA LYS A 430 -24.96 7.95 29.60
C LYS A 430 -24.84 8.22 28.12
N SER A 431 -23.63 8.39 27.57
CA SER A 431 -23.39 8.23 26.13
C SER A 431 -23.76 6.82 25.69
N ALA A 432 -24.14 6.66 24.45
CA ALA A 432 -24.47 5.34 23.89
C ALA A 432 -23.79 5.15 22.54
N VAL A 433 -23.45 3.90 22.26
CA VAL A 433 -22.93 3.45 20.97
C VAL A 433 -23.60 2.16 20.54
N GLN A 434 -23.69 1.93 19.23
CA GLN A 434 -24.12 0.68 18.63
C GLN A 434 -23.39 0.48 17.30
N GLU A 435 -22.71 -0.61 17.18
CA GLU A 435 -22.04 -1.02 15.96
C GLU A 435 -23.01 -1.69 14.97
N VAL A 436 -22.67 -1.61 13.69
CA VAL A 436 -23.35 -2.27 12.58
C VAL A 436 -22.32 -2.78 11.58
N SER A 437 -22.52 -3.97 11.03
CA SER A 437 -21.71 -4.54 9.97
C SER A 437 -22.55 -4.79 8.72
N ILE A 438 -22.12 -4.24 7.59
CA ILE A 438 -22.74 -4.41 6.29
C ILE A 438 -21.75 -5.18 5.42
N ARG A 439 -22.19 -6.31 4.86
CA ARG A 439 -21.36 -7.04 3.91
C ARG A 439 -21.76 -6.71 2.48
N ILE A 440 -20.82 -6.13 1.74
CA ILE A 440 -20.98 -5.90 0.29
C ILE A 440 -20.45 -7.09 -0.49
N PRO A 441 -20.98 -7.39 -1.68
CA PRO A 441 -20.37 -8.35 -2.58
C PRO A 441 -18.88 -8.02 -2.83
N TYR A 442 -18.03 -9.02 -2.77
CA TYR A 442 -16.60 -8.82 -3.05
C TYR A 442 -16.38 -8.25 -4.45
N ARG A 443 -17.14 -8.76 -5.43
CA ARG A 443 -17.19 -8.29 -6.82
C ARG A 443 -18.56 -8.51 -7.42
N ASN A 444 -18.98 -7.64 -8.27
CA ASN A 444 -20.10 -7.88 -9.17
C ASN A 444 -19.56 -8.70 -10.37
N THR A 445 -20.07 -9.90 -10.56
CA THR A 445 -19.59 -10.85 -11.57
C THR A 445 -20.57 -11.06 -12.71
N GLU A 446 -21.75 -10.44 -12.64
CA GLU A 446 -22.81 -10.55 -13.64
C GLU A 446 -22.97 -9.28 -14.44
N GLY A 447 -23.44 -9.40 -15.69
CA GLY A 447 -23.65 -8.28 -16.59
C GLY A 447 -22.45 -8.01 -17.52
N GLN A 448 -22.41 -6.82 -18.08
CA GLN A 448 -21.38 -6.38 -19.03
C GLN A 448 -20.01 -6.30 -18.32
N ARG A 449 -18.98 -6.86 -18.94
CA ARG A 449 -17.61 -6.64 -18.50
C ARG A 449 -17.20 -5.21 -18.75
N GLN A 450 -16.35 -4.67 -17.88
CA GLN A 450 -15.75 -3.36 -18.08
C GLN A 450 -14.24 -3.38 -17.79
N TYR A 451 -13.56 -2.42 -18.39
CA TYR A 451 -12.13 -2.20 -18.24
C TYR A 451 -11.86 -0.74 -17.92
N ILE A 452 -10.85 -0.50 -17.10
CA ILE A 452 -10.40 0.85 -16.77
C ILE A 452 -9.18 1.16 -17.64
N LEU A 453 -9.25 2.25 -18.39
CA LEU A 453 -8.11 2.88 -19.04
C LEU A 453 -7.58 3.96 -18.09
N PHE A 454 -6.37 3.76 -17.57
CA PHE A 454 -5.69 4.71 -16.67
C PHE A 454 -4.30 5.02 -17.23
N PRO A 455 -4.10 6.17 -17.89
CA PRO A 455 -2.82 6.55 -18.48
C PRO A 455 -1.68 6.61 -17.46
N GLY A 456 -0.44 6.43 -17.92
CA GLY A 456 0.76 6.60 -17.13
C GLY A 456 0.82 8.00 -16.50
N LEU A 457 1.37 8.09 -15.29
CA LEU A 457 1.53 9.34 -14.56
C LEU A 457 2.99 9.79 -14.64
N PRO A 458 3.26 11.09 -14.92
CA PRO A 458 4.61 11.59 -14.98
C PRO A 458 5.21 11.73 -13.57
N ASP A 459 6.52 11.60 -13.47
CA ASP A 459 7.25 12.01 -12.29
C ASP A 459 7.11 13.52 -12.07
N VAL A 460 7.06 13.93 -10.80
CA VAL A 460 6.84 15.33 -10.41
C VAL A 460 7.95 15.81 -9.48
N LYS A 461 8.13 17.13 -9.39
CA LYS A 461 9.03 17.73 -8.40
C LYS A 461 8.35 17.86 -7.04
N ALA A 462 9.13 17.87 -5.97
CA ALA A 462 8.61 17.99 -4.60
C ALA A 462 7.77 19.27 -4.36
N GLU A 463 8.00 20.34 -5.10
CA GLU A 463 7.23 21.58 -5.08
C GLU A 463 5.96 21.57 -5.94
N SER A 464 5.68 20.51 -6.67
CA SER A 464 4.44 20.35 -7.43
C SER A 464 3.25 20.27 -6.48
N GLY A 465 2.23 21.10 -6.70
CA GLY A 465 1.07 21.16 -5.79
C GLY A 465 0.07 20.04 -6.02
N SER A 466 -0.16 19.65 -7.28
CA SER A 466 -1.15 18.63 -7.66
C SER A 466 -0.86 18.01 -9.01
N LEU A 467 -1.50 16.85 -9.27
CA LEU A 467 -1.46 16.13 -10.55
C LEU A 467 -2.87 15.65 -10.90
N SER A 468 -3.32 15.90 -12.14
CA SER A 468 -4.64 15.47 -12.61
C SER A 468 -4.67 14.00 -13.00
N LEU A 469 -5.78 13.35 -12.66
CA LEU A 469 -6.08 11.96 -12.99
C LEU A 469 -7.08 11.89 -14.15
N LYS A 470 -6.88 10.97 -15.09
CA LYS A 470 -7.69 10.85 -16.31
C LYS A 470 -8.01 9.39 -16.65
N ALA A 471 -8.44 8.62 -15.64
CA ALA A 471 -8.91 7.27 -15.92
C ALA A 471 -10.36 7.29 -16.42
N THR A 472 -10.67 6.37 -17.31
CA THR A 472 -12.02 6.17 -17.86
C THR A 472 -12.40 4.69 -17.83
N SER A 473 -13.71 4.41 -17.73
CA SER A 473 -14.25 3.07 -17.95
C SER A 473 -14.85 3.00 -19.36
N ASP A 474 -14.62 1.91 -20.06
CA ASP A 474 -15.21 1.64 -21.38
C ASP A 474 -16.75 1.50 -21.35
N CYS A 475 -17.35 1.26 -20.16
CA CYS A 475 -18.78 1.32 -19.92
C CYS A 475 -19.30 2.73 -19.58
N GLY A 476 -18.46 3.76 -19.57
CA GLY A 476 -18.82 5.13 -19.25
C GLY A 476 -19.16 5.39 -17.78
N LEU A 477 -18.91 4.43 -16.88
CA LEU A 477 -19.11 4.62 -15.44
C LEU A 477 -17.96 5.48 -14.85
N PRO A 478 -18.24 6.31 -13.82
CA PRO A 478 -17.22 7.15 -13.20
C PRO A 478 -16.17 6.30 -12.50
N VAL A 479 -14.90 6.58 -12.75
CA VAL A 479 -13.75 5.91 -12.10
C VAL A 479 -13.37 6.67 -10.84
N SER A 480 -13.18 5.93 -9.75
CA SER A 480 -12.72 6.46 -8.47
C SER A 480 -11.27 6.08 -8.21
N TYR A 481 -10.62 6.80 -7.28
CA TYR A 481 -9.19 6.64 -7.01
C TYR A 481 -8.92 6.54 -5.51
N TYR A 482 -7.81 5.90 -5.15
CA TYR A 482 -7.19 6.02 -3.83
C TYR A 482 -5.67 5.99 -3.92
N ILE A 483 -5.00 6.60 -2.96
CA ILE A 483 -3.55 6.47 -2.78
C ILE A 483 -3.28 5.20 -2.00
N LYS A 484 -2.51 4.29 -2.59
CA LYS A 484 -2.05 3.07 -1.93
C LYS A 484 -0.86 3.38 -1.01
N GLU A 485 0.10 4.15 -1.52
CA GLU A 485 1.26 4.65 -0.79
C GLU A 485 1.75 5.97 -1.39
N GLY A 486 2.43 6.76 -0.60
CA GLY A 486 3.02 8.04 -1.00
C GLY A 486 2.46 9.23 -0.22
N PRO A 487 3.21 10.34 -0.14
CA PRO A 487 2.79 11.58 0.51
C PRO A 487 1.78 12.35 -0.35
N ALA A 488 0.58 11.84 -0.46
CA ALA A 488 -0.46 12.37 -1.34
C ALA A 488 -1.86 11.96 -0.88
N GLU A 489 -2.86 12.74 -1.29
CA GLU A 489 -4.29 12.53 -1.09
C GLU A 489 -5.05 12.69 -2.40
N ILE A 490 -6.23 12.04 -2.51
CA ILE A 490 -7.15 12.24 -3.63
C ILE A 490 -8.15 13.35 -3.29
N LYS A 491 -8.29 14.33 -4.18
CA LYS A 491 -9.35 15.36 -4.14
C LYS A 491 -10.07 15.43 -5.48
N GLY A 492 -11.17 14.70 -5.58
CA GLY A 492 -11.89 14.53 -6.85
C GLY A 492 -11.07 13.74 -7.85
N ASP A 493 -10.74 14.34 -8.97
CA ASP A 493 -9.90 13.81 -10.06
C ASP A 493 -8.44 14.30 -9.97
N GLN A 494 -8.01 14.75 -8.79
CA GLN A 494 -6.64 15.24 -8.57
C GLN A 494 -5.95 14.51 -7.42
N ILE A 495 -4.67 14.27 -7.59
CA ILE A 495 -3.73 14.01 -6.52
C ILE A 495 -3.27 15.35 -5.97
N VAL A 496 -3.35 15.54 -4.66
CA VAL A 496 -2.77 16.67 -3.94
C VAL A 496 -1.65 16.15 -3.06
N PHE A 497 -0.45 16.70 -3.22
CA PHE A 497 0.71 16.26 -2.46
C PHE A 497 0.67 16.80 -1.04
N THR A 498 1.03 15.96 -0.10
CA THR A 498 1.18 16.29 1.32
C THR A 498 2.64 16.55 1.66
N PRO A 499 2.95 17.20 2.79
CA PRO A 499 4.32 17.46 3.18
C PRO A 499 5.16 16.19 3.28
N ILE A 500 6.35 16.20 2.72
CA ILE A 500 7.31 15.11 2.78
C ILE A 500 8.21 15.32 4.00
N PRO A 501 8.35 14.34 4.90
CA PRO A 501 9.24 14.46 6.04
C PRO A 501 10.69 14.79 5.64
N PRO A 502 11.40 15.67 6.40
CA PRO A 502 12.58 16.37 5.89
C PRO A 502 13.81 15.50 5.58
N ARG A 503 13.91 14.30 6.19
CA ARG A 503 15.01 13.36 5.95
C ARG A 503 14.65 12.24 4.97
N SER A 504 13.52 12.35 4.29
CA SER A 504 13.06 11.36 3.33
C SER A 504 14.10 11.09 2.25
N LYS A 505 14.27 9.80 1.92
CA LYS A 505 15.08 9.38 0.79
C LYS A 505 14.30 9.63 -0.50
N PHE A 506 14.89 10.40 -1.40
CA PHE A 506 14.34 10.61 -2.74
C PHE A 506 14.93 9.63 -3.77
N PRO A 507 14.19 9.34 -4.84
CA PRO A 507 12.84 9.79 -5.13
C PRO A 507 11.80 9.09 -4.24
N VAL A 508 10.69 9.78 -3.92
CA VAL A 508 9.60 9.21 -3.11
C VAL A 508 8.53 8.66 -4.04
N LYS A 509 8.21 7.37 -3.91
CA LYS A 509 7.22 6.69 -4.73
C LYS A 509 5.79 7.07 -4.29
N VAL A 510 4.93 7.32 -5.27
CA VAL A 510 3.47 7.44 -5.08
C VAL A 510 2.79 6.39 -5.93
N THR A 511 1.91 5.60 -5.34
CA THR A 511 1.10 4.61 -6.05
C THR A 511 -0.37 4.96 -5.93
N VAL A 512 -1.01 5.14 -7.06
CA VAL A 512 -2.44 5.45 -7.20
C VAL A 512 -3.16 4.26 -7.81
N VAL A 513 -4.34 3.97 -7.30
CA VAL A 513 -5.20 2.91 -7.82
C VAL A 513 -6.49 3.52 -8.33
N ALA A 514 -6.80 3.27 -9.59
CA ALA A 514 -8.08 3.55 -10.21
C ALA A 514 -9.00 2.32 -10.08
N TRP A 515 -10.24 2.52 -9.70
CA TRP A 515 -11.18 1.42 -9.48
C TRP A 515 -12.61 1.79 -9.91
N GLN A 516 -13.41 0.77 -10.26
CA GLN A 516 -14.82 0.89 -10.57
C GLN A 516 -15.54 -0.39 -10.13
N TYR A 517 -16.47 -0.25 -9.18
CA TYR A 517 -17.12 -1.38 -8.53
C TYR A 517 -18.15 -2.10 -9.40
N GLY A 518 -18.66 -1.42 -10.43
CA GLY A 518 -19.75 -1.93 -11.27
C GLY A 518 -21.13 -1.76 -10.62
N ILE A 519 -22.14 -2.34 -11.26
CA ILE A 519 -23.54 -2.29 -10.83
C ILE A 519 -24.09 -3.71 -10.84
N ALA A 520 -24.58 -4.19 -9.70
CA ALA A 520 -25.04 -5.57 -9.54
C ALA A 520 -26.04 -5.99 -10.64
N GLY A 521 -25.79 -7.11 -11.29
CA GLY A 521 -26.59 -7.66 -12.38
C GLY A 521 -26.53 -6.89 -13.72
N LYS A 522 -25.81 -5.75 -13.78
CA LYS A 522 -25.73 -4.91 -15.00
C LYS A 522 -24.29 -4.78 -15.53
N VAL A 523 -23.37 -4.39 -14.66
CA VAL A 523 -21.97 -4.15 -15.03
C VAL A 523 -21.07 -4.81 -13.98
N GLN A 524 -20.11 -5.62 -14.43
CA GLN A 524 -19.17 -6.31 -13.57
C GLN A 524 -18.18 -5.33 -12.91
N THR A 525 -17.60 -5.71 -11.77
CA THR A 525 -16.48 -4.98 -11.15
C THR A 525 -15.27 -5.02 -12.10
N ALA A 526 -14.70 -3.86 -12.38
CA ALA A 526 -13.44 -3.77 -13.12
C ALA A 526 -12.26 -4.27 -12.29
N GLU A 527 -11.23 -4.81 -12.94
CA GLU A 527 -9.94 -4.99 -12.28
C GLU A 527 -9.35 -3.61 -11.95
N PRO A 528 -8.94 -3.37 -10.69
CA PRO A 528 -8.29 -2.12 -10.34
C PRO A 528 -6.96 -1.94 -11.08
N VAL A 529 -6.68 -0.70 -11.48
CA VAL A 529 -5.47 -0.36 -12.23
C VAL A 529 -4.55 0.47 -11.36
N GLU A 530 -3.33 -0.02 -11.12
CA GLU A 530 -2.31 0.70 -10.36
C GLU A 530 -1.37 1.49 -11.28
N ARG A 531 -1.07 2.74 -10.92
CA ARG A 531 -0.03 3.56 -11.53
C ARG A 531 0.89 4.10 -10.45
N SER A 532 2.18 4.00 -10.69
CA SER A 532 3.20 4.58 -9.82
C SER A 532 3.97 5.66 -10.56
N PHE A 533 4.34 6.69 -9.83
CA PHE A 533 5.26 7.73 -10.27
C PHE A 533 6.12 8.16 -9.08
N TYR A 534 7.10 9.00 -9.31
CA TYR A 534 8.03 9.44 -8.28
C TYR A 534 7.96 10.94 -8.05
N ILE A 535 8.06 11.33 -6.78
CA ILE A 535 8.33 12.72 -6.39
C ILE A 535 9.87 12.86 -6.33
N LEU A 536 10.40 13.73 -7.17
CA LEU A 536 11.82 14.01 -7.30
C LEU A 536 12.23 15.13 -6.35
N LYS A 537 13.47 15.11 -5.89
CA LYS A 537 14.02 16.17 -5.02
C LYS A 537 14.16 17.48 -5.78
N SER A 538 13.83 18.60 -5.13
CA SER A 538 14.03 19.94 -5.70
C SER A 538 15.51 20.17 -6.06
N GLY A 539 15.78 20.57 -7.29
CA GLY A 539 17.13 20.81 -7.79
C GLY A 539 17.84 19.59 -8.42
N GLU A 540 17.30 18.38 -8.32
CA GLU A 540 17.78 17.21 -9.07
C GLU A 540 16.80 16.92 -10.23
N THR A 541 17.05 17.53 -11.39
CA THR A 541 16.42 17.09 -12.63
C THR A 541 17.46 16.34 -13.45
N ALA A 542 17.29 15.06 -13.63
CA ALA A 542 17.61 14.48 -14.91
C ALA A 542 16.63 15.14 -15.90
N GLU A 543 17.06 16.16 -16.61
CA GLU A 543 16.25 16.85 -17.60
C GLU A 543 15.83 15.83 -18.65
N LEU A 544 14.54 15.46 -18.69
CA LEU A 544 14.05 14.58 -19.74
C LEU A 544 14.10 15.35 -21.05
N LYS A 545 14.95 14.89 -21.95
CA LYS A 545 15.04 15.37 -23.32
C LYS A 545 14.32 14.38 -24.21
N SER A 546 13.49 14.86 -25.10
CA SER A 546 12.89 14.06 -26.14
C SER A 546 13.11 14.72 -27.50
N GLY A 547 13.12 13.92 -28.54
CA GLY A 547 13.33 14.44 -29.88
C GLY A 547 13.02 13.42 -30.97
N ARG A 548 13.32 13.81 -32.20
CA ARG A 548 13.22 12.92 -33.37
C ARG A 548 14.53 12.96 -34.12
N ILE A 549 14.96 11.81 -34.59
CA ILE A 549 16.17 11.62 -35.39
C ILE A 549 15.76 11.12 -36.77
N ASP A 550 16.24 11.82 -37.81
CA ASP A 550 16.05 11.40 -39.20
C ASP A 550 16.87 10.14 -39.50
N VAL A 551 16.21 9.14 -40.05
CA VAL A 551 16.83 7.86 -40.46
C VAL A 551 16.65 7.61 -41.98
N GLY A 552 16.56 8.69 -42.75
CA GLY A 552 16.45 8.70 -44.20
C GLY A 552 15.01 8.70 -44.69
N ASN A 553 14.26 7.62 -44.59
CA ASN A 553 12.84 7.55 -44.95
C ASN A 553 12.00 7.45 -43.65
N GLY A 554 12.02 8.49 -42.87
CA GLY A 554 11.29 8.60 -41.59
C GLY A 554 12.13 9.08 -40.44
N SER A 555 11.57 9.06 -39.22
CA SER A 555 12.21 9.51 -37.99
C SER A 555 11.97 8.57 -36.85
N LEU A 556 12.93 8.46 -35.95
CA LEU A 556 12.81 7.76 -34.66
C LEU A 556 12.49 8.76 -33.57
N TYR A 557 11.49 8.47 -32.79
CA TYR A 557 11.25 9.18 -31.52
C TYR A 557 12.15 8.59 -30.44
N TYR A 558 12.78 9.45 -29.64
CA TYR A 558 13.61 9.04 -28.50
C TYR A 558 13.38 9.92 -27.29
N GLU A 559 13.72 9.36 -26.13
CA GLU A 559 13.83 10.05 -24.85
C GLU A 559 15.20 9.79 -24.24
N GLU A 560 15.74 10.82 -23.57
CA GLU A 560 17.05 10.79 -22.94
C GLU A 560 16.96 11.44 -21.56
N ALA A 561 17.60 10.83 -20.55
CA ALA A 561 17.71 11.37 -19.21
C ALA A 561 19.02 10.94 -18.56
N GLY A 562 19.41 11.66 -17.49
CA GLY A 562 20.62 11.35 -16.74
C GLY A 562 21.91 11.81 -17.44
N SER A 563 23.05 11.35 -16.92
CA SER A 563 24.38 11.68 -17.44
C SER A 563 25.36 10.55 -17.14
N GLY A 564 26.50 10.52 -17.82
CA GLY A 564 27.51 9.47 -17.65
C GLY A 564 27.60 8.54 -18.85
N GLU A 565 27.90 7.24 -18.62
CA GLU A 565 27.99 6.23 -19.68
C GLU A 565 26.62 5.96 -20.31
N PRO A 566 26.55 5.87 -21.67
CA PRO A 566 25.28 5.67 -22.35
C PRO A 566 24.73 4.25 -22.19
N VAL A 567 23.47 4.13 -21.79
CA VAL A 567 22.67 2.90 -21.79
C VAL A 567 21.47 3.10 -22.72
N ILE A 568 21.35 2.28 -23.76
CA ILE A 568 20.25 2.36 -24.73
C ILE A 568 19.30 1.18 -24.53
N PHE A 569 18.03 1.49 -24.27
CA PHE A 569 16.94 0.52 -24.13
C PHE A 569 16.20 0.31 -25.45
N VAL A 570 16.08 -0.95 -25.90
CA VAL A 570 15.46 -1.33 -27.16
C VAL A 570 14.27 -2.25 -26.90
N HIS A 571 13.07 -1.79 -27.25
CA HIS A 571 11.81 -2.46 -26.92
C HIS A 571 11.50 -3.70 -27.79
N GLY A 572 10.47 -4.47 -27.37
CA GLY A 572 9.97 -5.65 -28.06
C GLY A 572 8.95 -5.36 -29.17
N HIS A 573 8.59 -6.40 -29.95
CA HIS A 573 7.54 -6.33 -30.97
C HIS A 573 6.19 -5.93 -30.34
N SER A 574 5.37 -5.15 -31.06
CA SER A 574 4.07 -4.63 -30.64
C SER A 574 4.07 -3.67 -29.45
N LEU A 575 5.25 -3.23 -29.02
CA LEU A 575 5.46 -2.37 -27.86
C LEU A 575 6.14 -1.07 -28.27
N ASP A 576 6.42 -0.19 -27.32
CA ASP A 576 7.12 1.07 -27.51
C ASP A 576 8.06 1.38 -26.32
N HIS A 577 8.65 2.58 -26.29
CA HIS A 577 9.60 3.00 -25.27
C HIS A 577 9.04 2.89 -23.83
N ARG A 578 7.71 2.97 -23.63
CA ARG A 578 7.04 2.88 -22.30
C ARG A 578 7.27 1.56 -21.58
N MET A 579 7.57 0.47 -22.31
CA MET A 579 7.91 -0.79 -21.63
C MET A 579 9.11 -0.68 -20.70
N TRP A 580 9.94 0.37 -20.87
CA TRP A 580 11.16 0.62 -20.10
C TRP A 580 10.99 1.68 -19.00
N ASP A 581 9.75 2.13 -18.68
CA ASP A 581 9.51 3.21 -17.72
C ASP A 581 10.23 3.00 -16.39
N GLU A 582 10.18 1.79 -15.83
CA GLU A 582 10.81 1.49 -14.54
C GLU A 582 12.34 1.40 -14.63
N GLN A 583 12.88 0.90 -15.75
CA GLN A 583 14.32 0.85 -15.99
C GLN A 583 14.87 2.24 -16.31
N PHE A 584 14.18 3.00 -17.13
CA PHE A 584 14.59 4.33 -17.55
C PHE A 584 14.73 5.27 -16.34
N ALA A 585 13.71 5.35 -15.50
CA ALA A 585 13.72 6.15 -14.28
C ALA A 585 14.80 5.72 -13.28
N GLU A 586 15.01 4.39 -13.14
CA GLU A 586 15.99 3.87 -12.18
C GLU A 586 17.44 4.11 -12.63
N PHE A 587 17.75 3.86 -13.90
CA PHE A 587 19.12 3.97 -14.40
C PHE A 587 19.53 5.38 -14.78
N ALA A 588 18.59 6.31 -15.01
CA ALA A 588 18.89 7.74 -15.22
C ALA A 588 19.59 8.41 -14.02
N LYS A 589 19.54 7.78 -12.85
CA LYS A 589 20.25 8.25 -11.64
C LYS A 589 21.78 8.08 -11.73
N GLU A 590 22.25 7.11 -12.51
CA GLU A 590 23.67 6.70 -12.55
C GLU A 590 24.27 6.76 -13.97
N TYR A 591 23.42 6.74 -15.02
CA TYR A 591 23.81 6.62 -16.41
C TYR A 591 23.13 7.70 -17.29
N ARG A 592 23.69 7.97 -18.47
CA ARG A 592 22.97 8.63 -19.56
C ARG A 592 22.09 7.59 -20.23
N VAL A 593 20.79 7.56 -19.91
CA VAL A 593 19.85 6.57 -20.45
C VAL A 593 19.12 7.10 -21.65
N ILE A 594 19.00 6.28 -22.68
CA ILE A 594 18.24 6.56 -23.89
C ILE A 594 17.26 5.43 -24.10
N ARG A 595 16.01 5.74 -24.44
CA ARG A 595 15.02 4.81 -24.94
C ARG A 595 14.38 5.40 -26.20
N TYR A 596 14.00 4.58 -27.13
CA TYR A 596 13.45 5.06 -28.38
C TYR A 596 12.41 4.10 -28.94
N ASP A 597 11.53 4.60 -29.79
CA ASP A 597 10.59 3.77 -30.53
C ASP A 597 11.22 3.27 -31.82
N LEU A 598 11.16 1.97 -32.07
CA LEU A 598 11.59 1.37 -33.32
C LEU A 598 10.73 1.90 -34.48
N ARG A 599 11.31 1.97 -35.68
CA ARG A 599 10.54 2.31 -36.89
C ARG A 599 9.32 1.38 -37.01
N GLY A 600 8.14 1.98 -37.20
CA GLY A 600 6.86 1.25 -37.27
C GLY A 600 6.25 0.95 -35.92
N TYR A 601 6.71 1.61 -34.83
CA TYR A 601 6.16 1.46 -33.48
C TYR A 601 6.08 2.82 -32.77
N GLY A 602 5.17 2.92 -31.81
CA GLY A 602 5.02 4.06 -30.93
C GLY A 602 4.92 5.40 -31.67
N ALA A 603 5.71 6.36 -31.27
CA ALA A 603 5.76 7.70 -31.84
C ALA A 603 6.74 7.83 -33.05
N SER A 604 7.47 6.77 -33.41
CA SER A 604 8.34 6.76 -34.59
C SER A 604 7.54 6.69 -35.89
N SER A 605 8.15 7.03 -37.03
CA SER A 605 7.52 6.94 -38.33
C SER A 605 7.13 5.51 -38.68
N SER A 606 5.96 5.35 -39.32
CA SER A 606 5.53 4.07 -39.85
C SER A 606 6.44 3.57 -40.96
N GLN A 607 6.42 2.27 -41.21
CA GLN A 607 7.12 1.65 -42.30
C GLN A 607 6.37 1.87 -43.63
N THR A 608 7.05 1.66 -44.73
CA THR A 608 6.45 1.59 -46.07
C THR A 608 6.93 0.32 -46.79
N GLU A 609 6.09 -0.26 -47.64
CA GLU A 609 6.41 -1.53 -48.34
C GLU A 609 7.53 -1.39 -49.40
N ASP A 610 7.82 -0.19 -49.84
CA ASP A 610 8.80 0.13 -50.89
C ASP A 610 10.18 0.54 -50.35
N TYR A 611 10.35 0.69 -49.05
CA TYR A 611 11.62 1.09 -48.45
C TYR A 611 12.23 0.00 -47.56
N GLN A 612 13.44 -0.41 -47.91
CA GLN A 612 14.20 -1.39 -47.11
C GLN A 612 15.08 -0.70 -46.07
N PHE A 613 15.03 -1.18 -44.85
CA PHE A 613 15.85 -0.73 -43.72
C PHE A 613 16.21 -1.88 -42.80
N THR A 614 17.11 -1.64 -41.86
CA THR A 614 17.34 -2.57 -40.74
C THR A 614 17.28 -1.80 -39.44
N HIS A 615 16.67 -2.36 -38.40
CA HIS A 615 16.60 -1.74 -37.08
C HIS A 615 17.99 -1.52 -36.48
N VAL A 616 18.97 -2.41 -36.81
CA VAL A 616 20.36 -2.22 -36.32
C VAL A 616 21.00 -1.00 -36.96
N GLN A 617 20.75 -0.71 -38.25
CA GLN A 617 21.25 0.51 -38.89
C GLN A 617 20.57 1.77 -38.34
N ASP A 618 19.28 1.69 -38.06
CA ASP A 618 18.52 2.79 -37.40
C ASP A 618 19.12 3.06 -36.00
N LEU A 619 19.46 2.02 -35.22
CA LEU A 619 20.12 2.17 -33.90
C LEU A 619 21.52 2.82 -34.04
N VAL A 620 22.31 2.44 -35.02
CA VAL A 620 23.62 3.09 -35.31
C VAL A 620 23.42 4.56 -35.67
N THR A 621 22.42 4.88 -36.50
CA THR A 621 22.09 6.27 -36.88
C THR A 621 21.61 7.09 -35.66
N LEU A 622 20.81 6.48 -34.77
CA LEU A 622 20.42 7.09 -33.46
C LEU A 622 21.69 7.44 -32.63
N MET A 623 22.60 6.47 -32.49
CA MET A 623 23.84 6.67 -31.74
C MET A 623 24.69 7.79 -32.33
N ASP A 624 24.85 7.83 -33.66
CA ASP A 624 25.65 8.86 -34.35
C ASP A 624 25.03 10.24 -34.15
N SER A 625 23.73 10.37 -34.29
CA SER A 625 23.00 11.62 -34.11
C SER A 625 23.07 12.17 -32.67
N LEU A 626 23.11 11.27 -31.69
CA LEU A 626 23.28 11.60 -30.26
C LEU A 626 24.76 11.70 -29.81
N HIS A 627 25.70 11.62 -30.78
CA HIS A 627 27.15 11.64 -30.51
C HIS A 627 27.62 10.55 -29.56
N ILE A 628 27.01 9.34 -29.65
CA ILE A 628 27.35 8.19 -28.83
C ILE A 628 28.29 7.27 -29.61
N ARG A 629 29.54 7.23 -29.21
CA ARG A 629 30.54 6.36 -29.83
C ARG A 629 30.34 4.89 -29.45
N LYS A 630 30.08 4.63 -28.14
CA LYS A 630 29.82 3.29 -27.60
C LYS A 630 28.68 3.40 -26.58
N ALA A 631 27.84 2.37 -26.45
CA ALA A 631 26.79 2.28 -25.47
C ALA A 631 26.65 0.87 -24.90
N HIS A 632 26.09 0.75 -23.72
CA HIS A 632 25.49 -0.48 -23.23
C HIS A 632 24.15 -0.65 -23.92
N ILE A 633 23.95 -1.78 -24.59
CA ILE A 633 22.68 -2.07 -25.30
C ILE A 633 21.87 -3.05 -24.47
N VAL A 634 20.66 -2.63 -24.08
CA VAL A 634 19.70 -3.42 -23.29
C VAL A 634 18.47 -3.65 -24.17
N GLY A 635 18.26 -4.88 -24.61
CA GLY A 635 17.16 -5.22 -25.50
C GLY A 635 16.32 -6.37 -24.98
N LEU A 636 15.00 -6.31 -25.20
CA LEU A 636 14.09 -7.40 -24.88
C LEU A 636 13.36 -7.88 -26.15
N SER A 637 13.28 -9.20 -26.33
CA SER A 637 12.57 -9.83 -27.47
C SER A 637 13.12 -9.33 -28.82
N LEU A 638 12.34 -8.57 -29.60
CA LEU A 638 12.82 -7.92 -30.84
C LEU A 638 14.04 -7.04 -30.56
N GLY A 639 14.02 -6.25 -29.47
CA GLY A 639 15.17 -5.47 -29.03
C GLY A 639 16.39 -6.33 -28.71
N GLY A 640 16.19 -7.55 -28.19
CA GLY A 640 17.25 -8.52 -27.95
C GLY A 640 17.87 -9.04 -29.27
N PHE A 641 17.07 -9.25 -30.31
CA PHE A 641 17.57 -9.58 -31.65
C PHE A 641 18.37 -8.43 -32.27
N ILE A 642 17.90 -7.19 -32.10
CA ILE A 642 18.62 -6.00 -32.59
C ILE A 642 19.97 -5.84 -31.87
N GLY A 643 19.99 -6.08 -30.54
CA GLY A 643 21.24 -6.12 -29.76
C GLY A 643 22.19 -7.23 -30.21
N ALA A 644 21.67 -8.38 -30.63
CA ALA A 644 22.48 -9.45 -31.23
C ALA A 644 23.05 -9.06 -32.60
N ASP A 645 22.28 -8.36 -33.44
CA ASP A 645 22.76 -7.82 -34.70
C ASP A 645 23.87 -6.80 -34.49
N MET A 646 23.75 -5.91 -33.49
CA MET A 646 24.81 -4.99 -33.07
C MET A 646 26.06 -5.76 -32.65
N LEU A 647 25.91 -6.83 -31.85
CA LEU A 647 27.02 -7.66 -31.38
C LEU A 647 27.77 -8.37 -32.51
N GLY A 648 27.03 -8.81 -33.52
CA GLY A 648 27.61 -9.46 -34.68
C GLY A 648 28.28 -8.54 -35.68
N TRP A 649 27.73 -7.36 -35.93
CA TRP A 649 28.10 -6.47 -37.04
C TRP A 649 28.80 -5.18 -36.60
N PHE A 650 28.53 -4.69 -35.38
CA PHE A 650 29.06 -3.43 -34.85
C PHE A 650 29.59 -3.57 -33.42
N PRO A 651 30.38 -4.64 -33.09
CA PRO A 651 30.83 -4.86 -31.71
C PRO A 651 31.67 -3.71 -31.15
N GLU A 652 32.35 -2.94 -32.01
CA GLU A 652 33.12 -1.76 -31.64
C GLU A 652 32.27 -0.58 -31.12
N ARG A 653 30.95 -0.59 -31.40
CA ARG A 653 29.98 0.40 -30.95
C ARG A 653 29.35 0.02 -29.62
N MET A 654 29.68 -1.13 -29.06
CA MET A 654 29.07 -1.65 -27.83
C MET A 654 30.06 -1.60 -26.67
N ALA A 655 29.62 -1.06 -25.54
CA ALA A 655 30.29 -1.22 -24.25
C ALA A 655 29.94 -2.59 -23.62
N SER A 656 28.66 -2.97 -23.68
CA SER A 656 28.20 -4.30 -23.30
C SER A 656 26.83 -4.62 -23.98
N ALA A 657 26.42 -5.88 -23.93
CA ALA A 657 25.12 -6.37 -24.43
C ALA A 657 24.34 -7.09 -23.33
N PHE A 658 23.15 -6.60 -23.01
CA PHE A 658 22.19 -7.23 -22.10
C PHE A 658 20.95 -7.65 -22.91
N LEU A 659 20.85 -8.94 -23.24
CA LEU A 659 19.87 -9.48 -24.19
C LEU A 659 18.83 -10.31 -23.46
N ALA A 660 17.65 -9.73 -23.23
CA ALA A 660 16.57 -10.36 -22.48
C ALA A 660 15.52 -10.98 -23.43
N SER A 661 15.10 -12.21 -23.18
CA SER A 661 14.10 -12.95 -23.97
C SER A 661 14.34 -12.88 -25.48
N GLY A 662 15.53 -12.54 -25.90
CA GLY A 662 15.96 -12.44 -27.28
C GLY A 662 16.95 -13.55 -27.62
N ASN A 663 16.59 -14.39 -28.54
CA ASN A 663 17.39 -15.56 -28.87
C ASN A 663 18.29 -15.27 -30.07
N ILE A 664 19.59 -15.50 -29.93
CA ILE A 664 20.51 -15.46 -31.07
C ILE A 664 20.36 -16.77 -31.86
N ARG A 665 19.45 -16.77 -32.84
CA ARG A 665 19.10 -17.96 -33.61
C ARG A 665 19.98 -18.08 -34.84
N LYS A 666 20.20 -19.33 -35.30
CA LYS A 666 20.64 -19.59 -36.68
C LYS A 666 19.55 -19.09 -37.62
N SER A 667 19.86 -18.09 -38.41
CA SER A 667 18.97 -17.65 -39.47
C SER A 667 18.96 -18.72 -40.59
N LYS A 668 17.86 -18.74 -41.36
CA LYS A 668 17.80 -19.58 -42.59
C LYS A 668 18.53 -18.92 -43.74
N GLY A 669 19.39 -17.94 -43.50
CA GLY A 669 20.06 -17.12 -44.50
C GLY A 669 19.43 -15.75 -44.69
N PRO A 670 20.08 -14.83 -45.46
CA PRO A 670 19.53 -13.50 -45.72
C PRO A 670 18.12 -13.60 -46.28
N SER A 671 17.23 -12.68 -45.88
CA SER A 671 15.85 -12.65 -46.35
C SER A 671 15.84 -12.52 -47.88
N GLN A 672 15.54 -13.61 -48.55
CA GLN A 672 15.29 -13.60 -49.99
C GLN A 672 13.96 -12.90 -50.22
N PRO A 673 13.81 -12.23 -51.41
CA PRO A 673 12.48 -11.73 -51.81
C PRO A 673 11.47 -12.88 -51.78
N MET A 674 10.27 -12.63 -51.28
CA MET A 674 9.20 -13.63 -51.22
C MET A 674 8.97 -14.24 -52.63
N THR A 675 8.88 -15.54 -52.72
CA THR A 675 8.40 -16.23 -53.90
C THR A 675 6.94 -15.84 -54.19
N LYS A 676 6.49 -16.05 -55.39
CA LYS A 676 5.09 -15.79 -55.75
C LYS A 676 4.10 -16.55 -54.90
N GLU A 677 4.43 -17.76 -54.50
CA GLU A 677 3.62 -18.61 -53.65
C GLU A 677 3.58 -18.06 -52.19
N GLU A 678 4.72 -17.66 -51.66
CA GLU A 678 4.79 -17.01 -50.33
C GLU A 678 4.04 -15.66 -50.32
N ALA A 679 4.14 -14.87 -51.39
CA ALA A 679 3.41 -13.63 -51.51
C ALA A 679 1.89 -13.84 -51.54
N LEU A 680 1.41 -14.87 -52.29
CA LEU A 680 0.00 -15.22 -52.32
C LEU A 680 -0.50 -15.69 -50.94
N LYS A 681 0.23 -16.58 -50.30
CA LYS A 681 -0.10 -17.04 -48.95
C LYS A 681 -0.16 -15.87 -47.95
N ARG A 682 0.75 -14.91 -48.08
CA ARG A 682 0.73 -13.69 -47.26
C ARG A 682 -0.50 -12.81 -47.53
N ASP A 683 -0.96 -12.69 -48.77
CA ASP A 683 -2.20 -12.01 -49.11
C ASP A 683 -3.42 -12.68 -48.47
N GLU A 684 -3.46 -14.01 -48.47
CA GLU A 684 -4.51 -14.79 -47.83
C GLU A 684 -4.49 -14.60 -46.28
N GLU A 685 -3.32 -14.61 -45.63
CA GLU A 685 -3.14 -14.35 -44.20
C GLU A 685 -3.63 -12.94 -43.85
N ILE A 686 -3.25 -11.90 -44.59
CA ILE A 686 -3.68 -10.53 -44.39
C ILE A 686 -5.20 -10.40 -44.55
N ALA A 687 -5.77 -11.02 -45.61
CA ALA A 687 -7.21 -11.02 -45.83
C ALA A 687 -7.97 -11.71 -44.69
N ALA A 688 -7.48 -12.86 -44.25
CA ALA A 688 -8.06 -13.58 -43.12
C ALA A 688 -8.01 -12.74 -41.82
N LEU A 689 -6.89 -12.02 -41.55
CA LEU A 689 -6.74 -11.14 -40.43
C LEU A 689 -7.70 -9.96 -40.47
N LYS A 690 -7.90 -9.34 -41.64
CA LYS A 690 -8.87 -8.27 -41.84
C LYS A 690 -10.30 -8.71 -41.56
N VAL A 691 -10.65 -9.97 -41.92
CA VAL A 691 -11.95 -10.57 -41.62
C VAL A 691 -12.10 -10.88 -40.14
N LYS A 692 -11.05 -11.41 -39.51
CA LYS A 692 -11.03 -11.74 -38.06
C LYS A 692 -11.11 -10.48 -37.17
N GLY A 693 -10.56 -9.40 -37.65
CA GLY A 693 -10.43 -8.12 -36.91
C GLY A 693 -9.09 -7.98 -36.20
N VAL A 694 -8.49 -6.80 -36.32
CA VAL A 694 -7.19 -6.47 -35.76
C VAL A 694 -7.25 -6.47 -34.21
N ASP A 695 -8.33 -5.98 -33.64
CA ASP A 695 -8.51 -5.95 -32.18
C ASP A 695 -8.55 -7.36 -31.56
N VAL A 696 -9.15 -8.32 -32.26
CA VAL A 696 -9.16 -9.73 -31.85
C VAL A 696 -7.74 -10.29 -31.84
N MET A 697 -6.97 -10.00 -32.91
CA MET A 697 -5.55 -10.42 -33.00
C MET A 697 -4.71 -9.81 -31.88
N LYS A 698 -4.87 -8.51 -31.61
CA LYS A 698 -4.16 -7.83 -30.51
C LYS A 698 -4.46 -8.47 -29.16
N ARG A 699 -5.72 -8.79 -28.89
CA ARG A 699 -6.15 -9.48 -27.65
C ARG A 699 -5.54 -10.88 -27.53
N GLU A 700 -5.58 -11.67 -28.59
CA GLU A 700 -4.96 -13.00 -28.59
C GLU A 700 -3.45 -12.93 -28.38
N TRP A 701 -2.78 -11.96 -29.01
CA TRP A 701 -1.36 -11.71 -28.81
C TRP A 701 -1.05 -11.33 -27.36
N PHE A 702 -1.82 -10.40 -26.81
CA PHE A 702 -1.74 -9.98 -25.42
C PHE A 702 -1.93 -11.16 -24.46
N GLU A 703 -3.00 -11.95 -24.60
CA GLU A 703 -3.26 -13.10 -23.74
C GLU A 703 -2.16 -14.18 -23.91
N GLY A 704 -1.58 -14.31 -25.10
CA GLY A 704 -0.42 -15.17 -25.32
C GLY A 704 0.79 -14.76 -24.52
N LEU A 705 1.11 -13.46 -24.46
CA LEU A 705 2.19 -12.92 -23.62
C LEU A 705 1.89 -13.10 -22.13
N MET A 706 0.67 -12.75 -21.71
CA MET A 706 0.22 -12.94 -20.33
C MET A 706 0.25 -14.39 -19.88
N SER A 707 -0.10 -15.34 -20.76
CA SER A 707 -0.11 -16.76 -20.43
C SER A 707 1.29 -17.33 -20.16
N SER A 708 2.32 -16.71 -20.72
CA SER A 708 3.71 -17.10 -20.51
C SER A 708 4.26 -16.72 -19.14
N GLY A 709 3.61 -15.75 -18.45
CA GLY A 709 4.07 -15.17 -17.19
C GLY A 709 4.04 -16.14 -16.02
N GLY A 710 4.82 -15.80 -14.99
CA GLY A 710 4.80 -16.41 -13.67
C GLY A 710 3.71 -15.86 -12.77
N THR A 711 3.94 -15.93 -11.47
CA THR A 711 2.95 -15.51 -10.46
C THR A 711 2.73 -14.00 -10.39
N ARG A 712 3.69 -13.19 -10.85
CA ARG A 712 3.63 -11.71 -10.84
C ARG A 712 3.10 -11.08 -12.12
N LYS A 713 2.67 -11.86 -13.09
CA LYS A 713 2.25 -11.38 -14.43
C LYS A 713 1.16 -10.31 -14.42
N GLU A 714 0.27 -10.32 -13.43
CA GLU A 714 -0.82 -9.35 -13.35
C GLU A 714 -0.32 -7.89 -13.20
N ARG A 715 0.89 -7.69 -12.69
CA ARG A 715 1.54 -6.38 -12.60
C ARG A 715 1.69 -5.71 -13.98
N MET A 716 2.02 -6.49 -14.99
CA MET A 716 2.28 -5.97 -16.33
C MET A 716 1.03 -5.88 -17.20
N ARG A 717 -0.12 -6.44 -16.77
CA ARG A 717 -1.34 -6.57 -17.59
C ARG A 717 -1.74 -5.27 -18.27
N GLN A 718 -1.90 -4.23 -17.46
CA GLN A 718 -2.37 -2.95 -17.96
C GLN A 718 -1.34 -2.23 -18.86
N PRO A 719 -0.09 -1.97 -18.44
CA PRO A 719 0.88 -1.28 -19.30
C PRO A 719 1.19 -2.07 -20.58
N LEU A 720 1.16 -3.40 -20.52
CA LEU A 720 1.36 -4.25 -21.69
C LEU A 720 0.18 -4.12 -22.67
N TRP A 721 -1.06 -4.12 -22.15
CA TRP A 721 -2.24 -3.96 -23.02
C TRP A 721 -2.28 -2.59 -23.68
N GLU A 722 -1.99 -1.50 -22.97
CA GLU A 722 -1.98 -0.14 -23.52
C GLU A 722 -1.04 -0.02 -24.73
N MET A 723 0.18 -0.52 -24.62
CA MET A 723 1.12 -0.49 -25.75
C MET A 723 0.63 -1.33 -26.94
N ILE A 724 0.07 -2.52 -26.68
CA ILE A 724 -0.45 -3.39 -27.74
C ILE A 724 -1.71 -2.78 -28.38
N ASP A 725 -2.55 -2.14 -27.59
CA ASP A 725 -3.76 -1.47 -28.11
C ASP A 725 -3.41 -0.23 -28.94
N ASP A 726 -2.41 0.54 -28.52
CA ASP A 726 -1.89 1.71 -29.27
C ASP A 726 -1.11 1.32 -30.55
N TRP A 727 -0.59 0.10 -30.62
CA TRP A 727 0.16 -0.36 -31.80
C TRP A 727 -0.74 -0.38 -33.05
N ASP A 728 -0.31 0.26 -34.14
CA ASP A 728 -1.06 0.33 -35.44
C ASP A 728 -1.19 -1.01 -36.17
N ALA A 729 -0.47 -2.05 -35.68
CA ALA A 729 -0.43 -3.38 -36.27
C ALA A 729 -0.03 -3.38 -37.78
N TRP A 730 0.82 -2.43 -38.19
CA TRP A 730 1.26 -2.32 -39.56
C TRP A 730 1.86 -3.65 -40.10
N GLN A 731 2.76 -4.26 -39.31
CA GLN A 731 3.52 -5.45 -39.69
C GLN A 731 2.64 -6.67 -40.07
N PRO A 732 1.61 -7.05 -39.30
CA PRO A 732 0.72 -8.15 -39.70
C PRO A 732 -0.23 -7.80 -40.84
N LEU A 733 -0.45 -6.50 -41.17
CA LEU A 733 -1.40 -6.04 -42.17
C LEU A 733 -0.79 -5.78 -43.57
N HIS A 734 0.53 -5.85 -43.70
CA HIS A 734 1.26 -5.50 -44.90
C HIS A 734 2.19 -6.63 -45.37
N LYS A 735 2.58 -6.54 -46.64
CA LYS A 735 3.63 -7.40 -47.19
C LYS A 735 4.99 -6.86 -46.78
N GLU A 736 5.32 -7.04 -45.51
CA GLU A 736 6.60 -6.59 -45.03
C GLU A 736 7.74 -7.27 -45.80
N VAL A 737 8.65 -6.45 -46.35
CA VAL A 737 9.96 -6.94 -46.68
C VAL A 737 10.66 -7.25 -45.33
N ARG A 738 10.79 -8.53 -45.00
CA ARG A 738 11.34 -8.99 -43.69
C ARG A 738 12.81 -8.62 -43.54
N VAL A 739 13.09 -7.34 -43.33
CA VAL A 739 14.41 -6.85 -42.97
C VAL A 739 14.35 -6.37 -41.54
N VAL A 740 13.81 -7.20 -40.67
CA VAL A 740 13.44 -6.72 -39.36
C VAL A 740 14.63 -6.72 -38.38
N ALA A 741 15.29 -7.78 -38.23
CA ALA A 741 16.47 -8.02 -37.44
C ALA A 741 17.00 -9.37 -37.89
N GLY A 742 18.26 -9.56 -37.87
CA GLY A 742 18.81 -10.83 -38.24
C GLY A 742 19.53 -10.78 -39.59
N LEU A 743 20.51 -9.90 -39.65
CA LEU A 743 21.56 -9.93 -40.64
C LEU A 743 22.49 -11.16 -40.46
N ASP A 744 21.90 -12.30 -40.03
CA ASP A 744 22.65 -13.50 -39.66
C ASP A 744 23.65 -13.27 -38.51
N ALA A 745 23.19 -12.62 -37.44
CA ALA A 745 24.00 -12.31 -36.26
C ALA A 745 24.69 -13.56 -35.69
N TYR A 746 24.05 -14.73 -35.76
CA TYR A 746 24.65 -15.99 -35.32
C TYR A 746 25.95 -16.34 -36.04
N GLU A 747 25.95 -16.32 -37.39
CA GLU A 747 27.12 -16.63 -38.18
C GLU A 747 28.20 -15.53 -38.08
N ALA A 748 27.79 -14.26 -37.95
CA ALA A 748 28.73 -13.17 -37.71
C ALA A 748 29.42 -13.31 -36.35
N ILE A 749 28.71 -13.61 -35.28
CA ILE A 749 29.24 -13.84 -33.93
C ILE A 749 30.13 -15.07 -33.92
N LYS A 750 29.73 -16.16 -34.60
CA LYS A 750 30.51 -17.41 -34.72
C LYS A 750 31.82 -17.18 -35.47
N LYS A 751 31.83 -16.31 -36.46
CA LYS A 751 33.03 -15.96 -37.24
C LYS A 751 33.94 -15.00 -36.47
N ASN A 752 33.40 -14.01 -35.84
CA ASN A 752 34.15 -12.86 -35.31
C ASN A 752 34.53 -13.00 -33.83
N HIS A 753 33.86 -13.91 -33.08
CA HIS A 753 34.09 -14.10 -31.63
C HIS A 753 34.18 -12.79 -30.85
N PRO A 754 33.16 -11.93 -30.86
CA PRO A 754 33.24 -10.61 -30.23
C PRO A 754 33.49 -10.75 -28.72
N THR A 755 34.43 -9.93 -28.23
CA THR A 755 34.83 -9.93 -26.81
C THR A 755 33.98 -8.96 -25.96
N VAL A 756 32.92 -8.39 -26.51
CA VAL A 756 31.98 -7.51 -25.80
C VAL A 756 31.37 -8.27 -24.62
N PRO A 757 31.42 -7.74 -23.38
CA PRO A 757 30.71 -8.34 -22.26
C PRO A 757 29.23 -8.54 -22.61
N THR A 758 28.75 -9.77 -22.49
CA THR A 758 27.40 -10.12 -22.93
C THR A 758 26.66 -10.92 -21.85
N LEU A 759 25.49 -10.47 -21.44
CA LEU A 759 24.60 -11.21 -20.56
C LEU A 759 23.30 -11.54 -21.31
N ILE A 760 23.03 -12.82 -21.45
CA ILE A 760 21.73 -13.30 -21.94
C ILE A 760 20.86 -13.58 -20.74
N VAL A 761 19.64 -13.04 -20.73
CA VAL A 761 18.71 -13.20 -19.61
C VAL A 761 17.42 -13.85 -20.09
N GLU A 762 17.03 -14.93 -19.46
CA GLU A 762 15.83 -15.68 -19.80
C GLU A 762 14.88 -15.78 -18.59
N GLY A 763 13.58 -15.76 -18.85
CA GLY A 763 12.58 -16.05 -17.86
C GLY A 763 12.21 -17.53 -17.87
N LYS A 764 11.96 -18.13 -16.69
CA LYS A 764 11.50 -19.49 -16.54
C LYS A 764 10.19 -19.52 -15.77
N SER A 765 9.12 -19.95 -16.44
CA SER A 765 7.81 -20.23 -15.84
C SER A 765 7.27 -21.55 -16.36
N PRO A 766 6.26 -22.16 -15.72
CA PRO A 766 5.65 -23.41 -16.22
C PRO A 766 5.10 -23.29 -17.65
N ASN A 767 4.74 -22.10 -18.07
CA ASN A 767 4.11 -21.82 -19.36
C ASN A 767 5.01 -21.03 -20.30
N ASN A 768 6.24 -20.73 -19.93
CA ASN A 768 7.14 -19.98 -20.80
C ASN A 768 7.72 -20.90 -21.89
N ARG A 769 7.24 -20.71 -23.15
CA ARG A 769 7.70 -21.44 -24.33
C ARG A 769 9.00 -20.88 -24.92
N TYR A 770 9.55 -19.82 -24.35
CA TYR A 770 10.68 -19.07 -24.88
C TYR A 770 12.02 -19.40 -24.22
N SER A 771 12.05 -20.36 -23.25
CA SER A 771 13.31 -20.78 -22.65
C SER A 771 14.13 -21.59 -23.67
N ASN A 772 15.18 -21.00 -24.19
CA ASN A 772 16.14 -21.68 -25.03
C ASN A 772 17.53 -21.55 -24.43
N GLN A 773 18.25 -22.66 -24.32
CA GLN A 773 19.65 -22.60 -23.92
C GLN A 773 20.48 -22.05 -25.07
N PRO A 774 21.16 -20.89 -24.91
CA PRO A 774 21.88 -20.27 -26.00
C PRO A 774 23.18 -21.03 -26.36
N GLU A 775 23.12 -21.84 -27.40
CA GLU A 775 24.32 -22.49 -27.98
C GLU A 775 25.40 -21.46 -28.37
N ILE A 776 24.97 -20.21 -28.64
CA ILE A 776 25.84 -19.12 -29.05
C ILE A 776 26.94 -18.76 -28.02
N LEU A 777 26.71 -19.04 -26.73
CA LEU A 777 27.67 -18.68 -25.66
C LEU A 777 29.07 -19.26 -25.89
N LYS A 778 29.19 -20.38 -26.62
CA LYS A 778 30.49 -20.96 -26.98
C LYS A 778 31.35 -20.07 -27.89
N TYR A 779 30.72 -19.10 -28.55
CA TYR A 779 31.36 -18.13 -29.44
C TYR A 779 31.51 -16.74 -28.82
N LEU A 780 31.06 -16.56 -27.57
CA LEU A 780 31.14 -15.31 -26.83
C LEU A 780 32.04 -15.48 -25.61
N PRO A 781 33.33 -15.12 -25.72
CA PRO A 781 34.31 -15.35 -24.64
C PRO A 781 33.91 -14.73 -23.30
N ASN A 782 33.22 -13.57 -23.34
CA ASN A 782 32.73 -12.85 -22.18
C ASN A 782 31.20 -12.97 -22.02
N GLY A 783 30.61 -14.05 -22.59
CA GLY A 783 29.18 -14.31 -22.55
C GLY A 783 28.75 -15.07 -21.29
N LYS A 784 27.66 -14.66 -20.68
CA LYS A 784 27.03 -15.31 -19.51
C LYS A 784 25.53 -15.52 -19.77
N LEU A 785 24.94 -16.49 -19.06
CA LEU A 785 23.49 -16.68 -19.00
C LEU A 785 23.00 -16.46 -17.58
N LYS A 786 21.88 -15.74 -17.42
CA LYS A 786 21.14 -15.62 -16.17
C LYS A 786 19.68 -16.00 -16.40
N VAL A 787 19.12 -16.79 -15.50
CA VAL A 787 17.70 -17.17 -15.54
C VAL A 787 16.97 -16.49 -14.39
N LEU A 788 15.85 -15.83 -14.69
CA LEU A 788 14.92 -15.32 -13.69
C LEU A 788 13.81 -16.35 -13.49
N GLU A 789 13.76 -16.91 -12.29
CA GLU A 789 12.73 -17.90 -11.90
C GLU A 789 11.37 -17.25 -11.74
N ASP A 790 10.30 -18.01 -11.95
CA ASP A 790 8.91 -17.55 -11.88
C ASP A 790 8.64 -16.32 -12.73
N CYS A 791 9.17 -16.28 -13.94
CA CYS A 791 9.12 -15.13 -14.82
C CYS A 791 8.89 -15.58 -16.27
N GLY A 792 8.03 -14.87 -16.98
CA GLY A 792 7.70 -15.14 -18.37
C GLY A 792 8.58 -14.39 -19.37
N HIS A 793 7.99 -14.09 -20.52
CA HIS A 793 8.68 -13.41 -21.64
C HIS A 793 9.00 -11.93 -21.34
N MET A 794 8.15 -11.24 -20.58
CA MET A 794 8.24 -9.82 -20.30
C MET A 794 8.97 -9.53 -18.98
N LEU A 795 10.23 -9.99 -18.87
CA LEU A 795 10.99 -10.02 -17.61
C LEU A 795 11.07 -8.66 -16.89
N ASN A 796 11.30 -7.58 -17.64
CA ASN A 796 11.49 -6.23 -17.11
C ASN A 796 10.21 -5.62 -16.55
N MET A 797 9.04 -6.01 -17.09
CA MET A 797 7.72 -5.55 -16.64
C MET A 797 7.15 -6.45 -15.55
N GLU A 798 7.44 -7.75 -15.60
CA GLU A 798 6.92 -8.71 -14.64
C GLU A 798 7.69 -8.70 -13.31
N GLN A 799 9.03 -8.62 -13.39
CA GLN A 799 9.92 -8.61 -12.22
C GLN A 799 10.98 -7.50 -12.33
N PRO A 800 10.59 -6.22 -12.35
CA PRO A 800 11.52 -5.11 -12.57
C PRO A 800 12.61 -5.04 -11.52
N GLU A 801 12.33 -5.40 -10.27
CA GLU A 801 13.34 -5.38 -9.20
C GLU A 801 14.46 -6.39 -9.48
N ALA A 802 14.11 -7.63 -9.87
CA ALA A 802 15.07 -8.68 -10.19
C ALA A 802 15.82 -8.37 -11.50
N PHE A 803 15.10 -7.82 -12.49
CA PHE A 803 15.69 -7.37 -13.75
C PHE A 803 16.69 -6.24 -13.53
N ASN A 804 16.29 -5.20 -12.79
CA ASN A 804 17.14 -4.04 -12.47
C ASN A 804 18.37 -4.44 -11.65
N ALA A 805 18.21 -5.37 -10.69
CA ALA A 805 19.36 -5.91 -9.94
C ALA A 805 20.35 -6.65 -10.86
N ALA A 806 19.84 -7.48 -11.78
CA ALA A 806 20.68 -8.18 -12.75
C ALA A 806 21.41 -7.22 -13.71
N LEU A 807 20.71 -6.21 -14.21
CA LEU A 807 21.27 -5.19 -15.08
C LEU A 807 22.33 -4.35 -14.36
N ARG A 808 22.05 -3.87 -13.14
CA ARG A 808 22.99 -3.09 -12.33
C ARG A 808 24.27 -3.89 -12.00
N GLU A 809 24.15 -5.17 -11.63
CA GLU A 809 25.28 -6.05 -11.40
C GLU A 809 26.15 -6.20 -12.66
N PHE A 810 25.50 -6.32 -13.81
CA PHE A 810 26.19 -6.47 -15.09
C PHE A 810 26.89 -5.20 -15.58
N LEU A 811 26.26 -4.03 -15.43
CA LEU A 811 26.84 -2.75 -15.85
C LEU A 811 28.05 -2.32 -15.00
N LYS A 812 28.21 -2.86 -13.80
CA LYS A 812 29.35 -2.58 -12.90
C LYS A 812 30.58 -3.47 -13.16
N GLN A 813 30.48 -4.47 -14.05
CA GLN A 813 31.61 -5.35 -14.43
C GLN A 813 32.48 -4.70 -15.51
#